data_8e5130bf5ee5d9c496fad420ad0600e9
#
_entry.id   8e5130bf5ee5d9c496fad420ad0600e9
#
_cell.length_a   1.000
_cell.length_b   1.000
_cell.length_c   1.000
_cell.angle_alpha   90.00
_cell.angle_beta   90.00
_cell.angle_gamma   90.00
#
_symmetry.space_group_name_H-M   'P 1'
#
loop_
_entity.id
_entity.type
_entity.pdbx_description
1 polymer ?
#
loop_
_entity_poly.entity_id
_entity_poly.type
_entity_poly.pdbx_seq_one_letter_code
_entity_poly.pdbx_strand_id
1 'polypeptide(L)'
;MSEEKNLPTKYQPTEIEAGRYQKWLDQDLFKPSGDKKAKPYSIVIPPPNVTGKLHLGHAWDTTLQDMIIRQKRMQGFDTLWLPGMDHAGIATQAKVEEKLAQQGISRYDLGREKFVDQVWEWKEEYASHIREQWAKMGLSLDYSRERFTLDEGLSEAVRKVFVSLYEKDLIYRGEYIINWDPKAKTALSDIEVIHKDIEGAFYHMSYPLSDGSGVVEIATTRPETMLGDTAIAVHPEDERYQELIGKTVVLPLVDKEIPIIADDYVDMEFGTGVVKITPAHDPNDFEVGNRHDLPRVNVMNEDGTMNELAGKYEGMDRFAARKAIVSDLKELGRLIKIETMNHSVGHSERTGVVVEPRLSTQWFVKMGPLAEKAIENQKTEDAVEFYPPRFNQTFLRWMENIHDWVISRQLWWGHQIPAWYHKETGEMYVGMEAPADSENWVQDSDVLDTWFSSALWPFSTMGWPDEASEDYQRYFPTSTLVTGYDIIAFWVSRMIFQSLEFTGERPFQNVLIHGLIRDEQGRKMSKSLGNGIDPMDVIEKYGADALRWFLSNGSAPGQDVRFSYEKMDASWNFINKIWNASRFVIMNVEGMTATDIDFSGEKTVADRWILTRLNETVARVTELFDRFEFGEAGRQLYNFIWDDFCDWYIEMSKEILYGDNEAAKQTTRSILVYTLDQILRLLHPIMPFVTEEIWEKIPHQGESLVVAEYPVVHEEFNDEAAARGMEVLKEVIRSVRNIRAEVNTPLSKPITLLIKTNDTEVEEFLTANTSYLERFCNPEELVISREIEAPELAMSAVLTGAELFLPLAGLINIEEEIARLEKELDKWTKEVKRVQGKLSNERFVSNAPDEVVEAERAKEKDYLEKQEAVKERIAQLRSI
;
A
#
# COMPACT_ATOMS: atom_id res chain seq x y z
N MET A 1 13.51 -1.45 46.66
CA MET A 1 12.26 -2.11 46.28
C MET A 1 12.59 -2.80 44.97
N SER A 2 12.67 -4.14 44.98
CA SER A 2 12.89 -4.91 43.76
C SER A 2 11.62 -4.78 42.92
N GLU A 3 11.66 -3.97 41.85
CA GLU A 3 10.64 -3.99 40.84
C GLU A 3 10.53 -5.43 40.32
N GLU A 4 9.31 -5.95 40.29
CA GLU A 4 9.04 -7.28 39.75
C GLU A 4 9.56 -7.36 38.32
N LYS A 5 10.65 -8.10 38.11
CA LYS A 5 11.23 -8.37 36.80
C LYS A 5 10.37 -9.32 35.95
N ASN A 6 9.25 -9.80 36.47
CA ASN A 6 8.40 -10.76 35.79
C ASN A 6 7.35 -10.09 34.87
N LEU A 7 7.21 -10.60 33.65
CA LEU A 7 6.12 -10.21 32.78
C LEU A 7 4.77 -10.76 33.28
N PRO A 8 3.66 -10.02 33.14
CA PRO A 8 2.30 -10.51 33.38
C PRO A 8 2.00 -11.79 32.59
N THR A 9 1.04 -12.58 33.06
CA THR A 9 0.66 -13.86 32.44
C THR A 9 0.01 -13.68 31.08
N LYS A 10 -0.58 -12.52 30.81
CA LYS A 10 -1.19 -12.17 29.52
C LYS A 10 -0.53 -10.95 28.93
N TYR A 11 -0.30 -10.99 27.64
CA TYR A 11 0.07 -9.82 26.84
C TYR A 11 -1.11 -8.84 26.80
N GLN A 12 -0.90 -7.61 27.26
CA GLN A 12 -1.89 -6.52 27.25
C GLN A 12 -1.27 -5.29 26.57
N PRO A 13 -1.53 -5.08 25.27
CA PRO A 13 -0.87 -4.03 24.50
C PRO A 13 -1.11 -2.63 25.07
N THR A 14 -2.32 -2.33 25.55
CA THR A 14 -2.66 -1.00 26.08
C THR A 14 -1.83 -0.59 27.29
N GLU A 15 -1.45 -1.55 28.15
CA GLU A 15 -0.60 -1.30 29.32
C GLU A 15 0.85 -1.09 28.92
N ILE A 16 1.32 -1.82 27.90
CA ILE A 16 2.72 -1.81 27.45
C ILE A 16 3.00 -0.55 26.64
N GLU A 17 2.04 -0.13 25.82
CA GLU A 17 2.16 1.03 24.93
C GLU A 17 1.99 2.36 25.71
N ALA A 18 1.28 2.33 26.85
CA ALA A 18 1.01 3.52 27.64
C ALA A 18 2.29 4.22 28.11
N GLY A 19 2.48 5.47 27.71
CA GLY A 19 3.63 6.31 28.08
C GLY A 19 4.97 5.94 27.45
N ARG A 20 5.07 4.79 26.77
CA ARG A 20 6.33 4.31 26.14
C ARG A 20 6.83 5.28 25.07
N TYR A 21 5.96 5.70 24.20
CA TYR A 21 6.29 6.63 23.12
C TYR A 21 6.82 7.98 23.65
N GLN A 22 6.18 8.52 24.69
CA GLN A 22 6.63 9.75 25.33
C GLN A 22 8.03 9.59 25.97
N LYS A 23 8.31 8.43 26.58
CA LYS A 23 9.63 8.11 27.12
C LYS A 23 10.72 8.16 26.05
N TRP A 24 10.46 7.61 24.86
CA TRP A 24 11.41 7.67 23.74
C TRP A 24 11.62 9.11 23.24
N LEU A 25 10.56 9.92 23.18
CA LEU A 25 10.66 11.34 22.81
C LEU A 25 11.47 12.15 23.83
N ASP A 26 11.22 11.94 25.13
CA ASP A 26 11.90 12.64 26.21
C ASP A 26 13.42 12.30 26.25
N GLN A 27 13.80 11.15 25.74
CA GLN A 27 15.18 10.70 25.61
C GLN A 27 15.83 11.09 24.27
N ASP A 28 15.13 11.83 23.39
CA ASP A 28 15.59 12.23 22.05
C ASP A 28 16.05 11.07 21.14
N LEU A 29 15.50 9.87 21.33
CA LEU A 29 15.97 8.65 20.64
C LEU A 29 15.65 8.64 19.12
N PHE A 30 14.80 9.51 18.66
CA PHE A 30 14.39 9.59 17.25
C PHE A 30 15.16 10.62 16.44
N LYS A 31 15.96 11.44 17.08
CA LYS A 31 16.83 12.41 16.42
C LYS A 31 18.02 11.73 15.74
N PRO A 32 18.57 12.34 14.68
CA PRO A 32 19.84 11.90 14.14
C PRO A 32 20.91 11.84 15.23
N SER A 33 21.83 10.88 15.11
CA SER A 33 22.93 10.70 16.07
C SER A 33 23.90 11.88 16.12
N GLY A 34 23.99 12.64 15.04
CA GLY A 34 24.96 13.73 14.87
C GLY A 34 26.38 13.26 14.68
N ASP A 35 26.62 11.96 14.61
CA ASP A 35 27.94 11.41 14.29
C ASP A 35 28.27 11.63 12.82
N LYS A 36 29.12 12.61 12.53
CA LYS A 36 29.56 12.95 11.17
C LYS A 36 30.33 11.82 10.48
N LYS A 37 30.82 10.82 11.22
CA LYS A 37 31.52 9.65 10.68
C LYS A 37 30.53 8.57 10.24
N ALA A 38 29.36 8.54 10.83
CA ALA A 38 28.30 7.63 10.45
C ALA A 38 27.74 8.00 9.06
N LYS A 39 27.38 6.98 8.28
CA LYS A 39 26.76 7.19 6.98
C LYS A 39 25.33 7.73 7.19
N PRO A 40 24.93 8.81 6.51
CA PRO A 40 23.57 9.33 6.64
C PRO A 40 22.56 8.40 5.96
N TYR A 41 21.36 8.33 6.53
CA TYR A 41 20.21 7.69 5.92
C TYR A 41 18.97 8.54 6.20
N SER A 42 18.27 8.95 5.17
CA SER A 42 17.16 9.88 5.30
C SER A 42 15.91 9.44 4.55
N ILE A 43 14.77 9.67 5.19
CA ILE A 43 13.44 9.54 4.59
C ILE A 43 12.67 10.82 4.93
N VAL A 44 11.98 11.39 3.96
CA VAL A 44 10.93 12.39 4.20
C VAL A 44 9.58 11.68 4.13
N ILE A 45 8.75 11.88 5.12
CA ILE A 45 7.42 11.27 5.14
C ILE A 45 6.60 11.77 3.94
N PRO A 46 5.81 10.94 3.26
CA PRO A 46 4.75 11.43 2.40
C PRO A 46 3.81 12.29 3.25
N PRO A 47 3.78 13.62 3.04
CA PRO A 47 3.07 14.51 3.95
C PRO A 47 1.56 14.28 3.84
N PRO A 48 0.88 13.78 4.90
CA PRO A 48 -0.55 13.59 4.83
C PRO A 48 -1.28 14.92 4.71
N ASN A 49 -2.39 14.88 3.98
CA ASN A 49 -3.29 16.00 3.83
C ASN A 49 -4.01 16.31 5.15
N VAL A 50 -4.05 17.57 5.54
CA VAL A 50 -4.77 18.03 6.75
C VAL A 50 -6.30 18.07 6.55
N THR A 51 -6.85 17.09 5.84
CA THR A 51 -8.27 16.98 5.49
C THR A 51 -9.08 16.09 6.41
N GLY A 52 -8.42 15.36 7.28
CA GLY A 52 -9.05 14.40 8.19
C GLY A 52 -8.05 13.49 8.89
N LYS A 53 -8.59 12.49 9.59
CA LYS A 53 -7.79 11.47 10.26
C LYS A 53 -7.12 10.53 9.24
N LEU A 54 -5.98 9.96 9.63
CA LEU A 54 -5.27 8.96 8.85
C LEU A 54 -6.08 7.65 8.77
N HIS A 55 -5.92 6.93 7.67
CA HIS A 55 -6.54 5.63 7.43
C HIS A 55 -5.48 4.51 7.33
N LEU A 56 -5.91 3.25 7.16
CA LEU A 56 -5.01 2.10 7.08
C LEU A 56 -3.92 2.21 6.01
N GLY A 57 -4.19 2.87 4.89
CA GLY A 57 -3.17 3.10 3.87
C GLY A 57 -2.00 3.94 4.38
N HIS A 58 -2.28 5.00 5.14
CA HIS A 58 -1.25 5.80 5.80
C HIS A 58 -0.50 5.00 6.88
N ALA A 59 -1.23 4.18 7.64
CA ALA A 59 -0.62 3.31 8.64
C ALA A 59 0.36 2.31 8.01
N TRP A 60 0.02 1.77 6.84
CA TRP A 60 0.90 0.88 6.09
C TRP A 60 2.15 1.60 5.58
N ASP A 61 1.94 2.69 4.86
CA ASP A 61 3.00 3.54 4.31
C ASP A 61 4.03 3.93 5.37
N THR A 62 3.56 4.46 6.50
CA THR A 62 4.44 4.91 7.60
C THR A 62 5.07 3.75 8.37
N THR A 63 4.40 2.59 8.47
CA THR A 63 5.00 1.40 9.09
C THR A 63 6.21 0.93 8.30
N LEU A 64 6.14 0.88 6.97
CA LEU A 64 7.27 0.48 6.13
C LEU A 64 8.46 1.43 6.28
N GLN A 65 8.20 2.73 6.35
CA GLN A 65 9.23 3.75 6.58
C GLN A 65 9.90 3.59 7.95
N ASP A 66 9.09 3.41 9.00
CA ASP A 66 9.60 3.25 10.36
C ASP A 66 10.47 2.00 10.51
N MET A 67 10.07 0.90 9.86
CA MET A 67 10.86 -0.33 9.84
C MET A 67 12.26 -0.10 9.23
N ILE A 68 12.32 0.60 8.12
CA ILE A 68 13.59 0.95 7.47
C ILE A 68 14.44 1.84 8.38
N ILE A 69 13.87 2.90 8.90
CA ILE A 69 14.58 3.86 9.75
C ILE A 69 15.09 3.20 11.03
N ARG A 70 14.27 2.38 11.70
CA ARG A 70 14.68 1.68 12.92
C ARG A 70 15.81 0.70 12.66
N GLN A 71 15.73 -0.09 11.58
CA GLN A 71 16.82 -0.98 11.21
C GLN A 71 18.11 -0.21 10.91
N LYS A 72 18.05 0.84 10.10
CA LYS A 72 19.23 1.64 9.72
C LYS A 72 19.85 2.33 10.94
N ARG A 73 19.02 2.84 11.87
CA ARG A 73 19.49 3.40 13.15
C ARG A 73 20.26 2.35 13.96
N MET A 74 19.72 1.15 14.11
CA MET A 74 20.37 0.05 14.81
C MET A 74 21.64 -0.42 14.10
N GLN A 75 21.73 -0.29 12.77
CA GLN A 75 22.94 -0.56 11.98
C GLN A 75 24.00 0.55 12.10
N GLY A 76 23.77 1.59 12.88
CA GLY A 76 24.72 2.67 13.14
C GLY A 76 24.72 3.80 12.11
N PHE A 77 23.70 3.89 11.24
CA PHE A 77 23.54 5.05 10.37
C PHE A 77 23.10 6.28 11.16
N ASP A 78 23.51 7.45 10.69
CA ASP A 78 22.95 8.72 11.14
C ASP A 78 21.62 8.96 10.43
N THR A 79 20.51 8.55 11.08
CA THR A 79 19.20 8.50 10.45
C THR A 79 18.40 9.78 10.69
N LEU A 80 17.80 10.29 9.62
CA LEU A 80 16.78 11.34 9.67
C LEU A 80 15.46 10.83 9.07
N TRP A 81 14.40 10.78 9.86
CA TRP A 81 13.04 10.63 9.36
C TRP A 81 12.26 11.90 9.64
N LEU A 82 12.09 12.70 8.59
CA LEU A 82 11.51 14.04 8.68
C LEU A 82 9.98 13.98 8.55
N PRO A 83 9.24 14.42 9.59
CA PRO A 83 7.79 14.51 9.55
C PRO A 83 7.31 15.79 8.88
N GLY A 84 6.06 15.76 8.41
CA GLY A 84 5.40 16.93 7.92
C GLY A 84 4.03 16.67 7.35
N MET A 85 3.35 17.73 6.92
CA MET A 85 1.98 17.65 6.42
C MET A 85 1.80 18.57 5.20
N ASP A 86 0.84 18.19 4.35
CA ASP A 86 0.48 18.94 3.16
C ASP A 86 -0.78 19.78 3.40
N HIS A 87 -0.78 21.03 2.92
CA HIS A 87 -1.92 21.93 3.01
C HIS A 87 -3.11 21.49 2.15
N ALA A 88 -2.88 20.65 1.13
CA ALA A 88 -3.90 19.98 0.31
C ALA A 88 -4.96 20.94 -0.27
N GLY A 89 -4.54 22.01 -0.87
CA GLY A 89 -5.31 23.08 -1.49
C GLY A 89 -6.83 22.89 -1.61
N ILE A 90 -7.27 22.26 -2.71
CA ILE A 90 -8.70 22.05 -3.01
C ILE A 90 -9.39 21.25 -1.89
N ALA A 91 -8.78 20.19 -1.43
CA ALA A 91 -9.42 19.26 -0.51
C ALA A 91 -9.63 19.86 0.88
N THR A 92 -8.66 20.59 1.40
CA THR A 92 -8.76 21.26 2.71
C THR A 92 -9.74 22.42 2.64
N GLN A 93 -9.66 23.27 1.59
CA GLN A 93 -10.59 24.36 1.40
C GLN A 93 -12.04 23.85 1.32
N ALA A 94 -12.30 22.81 0.55
CA ALA A 94 -13.64 22.22 0.43
C ALA A 94 -14.18 21.70 1.78
N LYS A 95 -13.33 21.14 2.64
CA LYS A 95 -13.72 20.70 3.98
C LYS A 95 -14.12 21.85 4.91
N VAL A 96 -13.37 22.95 4.85
CA VAL A 96 -13.70 24.14 5.65
C VAL A 96 -14.96 24.83 5.11
N GLU A 97 -15.12 24.93 3.79
CA GLU A 97 -16.36 25.44 3.18
C GLU A 97 -17.57 24.60 3.56
N GLU A 98 -17.43 23.25 3.58
CA GLU A 98 -18.49 22.34 4.03
C GLU A 98 -18.86 22.57 5.51
N LYS A 99 -17.87 22.75 6.38
CA LYS A 99 -18.08 23.08 7.82
C LYS A 99 -18.81 24.42 7.99
N LEU A 100 -18.41 25.44 7.24
CA LEU A 100 -19.03 26.78 7.29
C LEU A 100 -20.46 26.75 6.71
N ALA A 101 -20.70 26.01 5.64
CA ALA A 101 -22.03 25.87 5.03
C ALA A 101 -23.05 25.24 5.99
N GLN A 102 -22.63 24.31 6.87
CA GLN A 102 -23.48 23.78 7.93
C GLN A 102 -23.95 24.85 8.93
N GLN A 103 -23.20 25.97 9.02
CA GLN A 103 -23.53 27.13 9.84
C GLN A 103 -24.25 28.22 9.03
N GLY A 104 -24.52 27.99 7.74
CA GLY A 104 -25.12 28.95 6.84
C GLY A 104 -24.16 30.09 6.40
N ILE A 105 -22.84 29.88 6.50
CA ILE A 105 -21.81 30.85 6.18
C ILE A 105 -21.09 30.43 4.90
N SER A 106 -20.95 31.37 3.96
CA SER A 106 -20.13 31.23 2.76
C SER A 106 -18.75 31.86 2.99
N ARG A 107 -17.71 31.36 2.31
CA ARG A 107 -16.40 32.06 2.33
C ARG A 107 -16.46 33.51 1.88
N TYR A 108 -17.38 33.83 1.00
CA TYR A 108 -17.57 35.19 0.49
C TYR A 108 -18.15 36.14 1.56
N ASP A 109 -18.92 35.63 2.53
CA ASP A 109 -19.42 36.41 3.68
C ASP A 109 -18.27 36.78 4.62
N LEU A 110 -17.23 35.94 4.72
CA LEU A 110 -16.08 36.19 5.58
C LEU A 110 -15.02 37.06 4.91
N GLY A 111 -14.86 36.93 3.59
CA GLY A 111 -13.72 37.46 2.86
C GLY A 111 -12.46 36.62 3.00
N ARG A 112 -11.48 36.83 2.11
CA ARG A 112 -10.29 35.95 1.97
C ARG A 112 -9.49 35.80 3.27
N GLU A 113 -9.14 36.86 3.94
CA GLU A 113 -8.31 36.83 5.15
C GLU A 113 -8.95 35.98 6.27
N LYS A 114 -10.19 36.31 6.63
CA LYS A 114 -10.90 35.57 7.70
C LYS A 114 -11.19 34.12 7.33
N PHE A 115 -11.43 33.85 6.05
CA PHE A 115 -11.60 32.48 5.60
C PHE A 115 -10.29 31.67 5.73
N VAL A 116 -9.16 32.25 5.33
CA VAL A 116 -7.83 31.63 5.47
C VAL A 116 -7.50 31.39 6.94
N ASP A 117 -7.85 32.31 7.86
CA ASP A 117 -7.69 32.08 9.29
C ASP A 117 -8.48 30.86 9.78
N GLN A 118 -9.72 30.69 9.29
CA GLN A 118 -10.51 29.47 9.61
C GLN A 118 -9.85 28.19 9.09
N VAL A 119 -9.18 28.27 7.95
CA VAL A 119 -8.43 27.10 7.42
C VAL A 119 -7.18 26.80 8.25
N TRP A 120 -6.48 27.84 8.76
CA TRP A 120 -5.38 27.65 9.69
C TRP A 120 -5.81 27.02 11.02
N GLU A 121 -6.96 27.41 11.59
CA GLU A 121 -7.54 26.77 12.77
C GLU A 121 -7.85 25.28 12.51
N TRP A 122 -8.47 24.99 11.37
CA TRP A 122 -8.72 23.63 10.92
C TRP A 122 -7.42 22.81 10.80
N LYS A 123 -6.40 23.37 10.19
CA LYS A 123 -5.08 22.75 10.03
C LYS A 123 -4.48 22.39 11.39
N GLU A 124 -4.50 23.27 12.37
CA GLU A 124 -3.94 22.99 13.70
C GLU A 124 -4.70 21.86 14.41
N GLU A 125 -6.03 21.85 14.33
CA GLU A 125 -6.86 20.77 14.88
C GLU A 125 -6.47 19.39 14.29
N TYR A 126 -6.43 19.30 12.97
CA TYR A 126 -6.13 18.02 12.30
C TYR A 126 -4.66 17.62 12.38
N ALA A 127 -3.75 18.56 12.41
CA ALA A 127 -2.34 18.29 12.65
C ALA A 127 -2.11 17.66 14.02
N SER A 128 -2.83 18.12 15.05
CA SER A 128 -2.79 17.50 16.38
C SER A 128 -3.27 16.04 16.34
N HIS A 129 -4.40 15.76 15.69
CA HIS A 129 -4.90 14.39 15.54
C HIS A 129 -3.93 13.48 14.78
N ILE A 130 -3.29 13.98 13.73
CA ILE A 130 -2.30 13.22 12.95
C ILE A 130 -1.10 12.86 13.82
N ARG A 131 -0.57 13.81 14.60
CA ARG A 131 0.55 13.54 15.54
C ARG A 131 0.18 12.50 16.61
N GLU A 132 -1.05 12.56 17.14
CA GLU A 132 -1.55 11.55 18.07
C GLU A 132 -1.62 10.16 17.43
N GLN A 133 -2.06 10.07 16.17
CA GLN A 133 -2.11 8.81 15.43
C GLN A 133 -0.70 8.27 15.17
N TRP A 134 0.25 9.12 14.78
CA TRP A 134 1.66 8.75 14.64
C TRP A 134 2.26 8.23 15.95
N ALA A 135 1.96 8.88 17.06
CA ALA A 135 2.41 8.46 18.38
C ALA A 135 1.87 7.08 18.76
N LYS A 136 0.56 6.84 18.52
CA LYS A 136 -0.06 5.53 18.77
C LYS A 136 0.49 4.43 17.89
N MET A 137 0.89 4.75 16.65
CA MET A 137 1.58 3.83 15.75
C MET A 137 3.03 3.54 16.17
N GLY A 138 3.60 4.35 17.04
CA GLY A 138 4.99 4.21 17.50
C GLY A 138 6.02 4.69 16.47
N LEU A 139 5.69 5.67 15.63
CA LEU A 139 6.57 6.13 14.56
C LEU A 139 7.75 6.94 15.07
N SER A 140 8.97 6.57 14.70
CA SER A 140 10.21 7.19 15.17
C SER A 140 10.60 8.46 14.40
N LEU A 141 9.68 9.40 14.31
CA LEU A 141 9.81 10.68 13.61
C LEU A 141 10.59 11.71 14.44
N ASP A 142 11.43 12.50 13.78
CA ASP A 142 12.10 13.65 14.41
C ASP A 142 11.23 14.91 14.33
N TYR A 143 10.37 15.11 15.31
CA TYR A 143 9.47 16.27 15.36
C TYR A 143 10.17 17.62 15.47
N SER A 144 11.44 17.67 15.83
CA SER A 144 12.21 18.94 15.85
C SER A 144 12.40 19.52 14.44
N ARG A 145 12.18 18.69 13.41
CA ARG A 145 12.27 19.04 12.00
C ARG A 145 10.94 18.98 11.26
N GLU A 146 9.83 18.93 12.00
CA GLU A 146 8.51 18.91 11.37
C GLU A 146 8.28 20.10 10.46
N ARG A 147 7.79 19.84 9.24
CA ARG A 147 7.52 20.88 8.24
C ARG A 147 6.06 20.86 7.79
N PHE A 148 5.63 21.99 7.23
CA PHE A 148 4.33 22.15 6.62
C PHE A 148 4.49 22.85 5.28
N THR A 149 3.78 22.40 4.25
CA THR A 149 3.98 22.90 2.88
C THR A 149 3.71 24.40 2.71
N LEU A 150 2.98 25.05 3.65
CA LEU A 150 2.76 26.49 3.71
C LEU A 150 3.61 27.21 4.77
N ASP A 151 4.59 26.55 5.39
CA ASP A 151 5.51 27.27 6.28
C ASP A 151 6.37 28.27 5.50
N GLU A 152 7.00 29.19 6.22
CA GLU A 152 7.72 30.31 5.62
C GLU A 152 8.86 29.84 4.69
N GLY A 153 9.67 28.88 5.11
CA GLY A 153 10.79 28.38 4.33
C GLY A 153 10.35 27.61 3.07
N LEU A 154 9.30 26.80 3.17
CA LEU A 154 8.73 26.11 2.00
C LEU A 154 8.05 27.09 1.05
N SER A 155 7.40 28.12 1.58
CA SER A 155 6.79 29.19 0.77
C SER A 155 7.84 30.01 0.00
N GLU A 156 9.00 30.24 0.61
CA GLU A 156 10.13 30.87 -0.08
C GLU A 156 10.64 29.98 -1.22
N ALA A 157 10.81 28.69 -0.97
CA ALA A 157 11.21 27.72 -1.99
C ALA A 157 10.23 27.68 -3.18
N VAL A 158 8.92 27.71 -2.91
CA VAL A 158 7.88 27.74 -3.94
C VAL A 158 7.97 28.99 -4.80
N ARG A 159 8.11 30.15 -4.18
CA ARG A 159 8.30 31.41 -4.92
C ARG A 159 9.56 31.38 -5.77
N LYS A 160 10.67 30.89 -5.22
CA LYS A 160 11.93 30.74 -5.94
C LYS A 160 11.80 29.85 -7.18
N VAL A 161 11.11 28.72 -7.05
CA VAL A 161 10.85 27.79 -8.15
C VAL A 161 9.98 28.44 -9.22
N PHE A 162 8.89 29.08 -8.84
CA PHE A 162 7.98 29.76 -9.77
C PHE A 162 8.71 30.85 -10.58
N VAL A 163 9.41 31.75 -9.89
CA VAL A 163 10.14 32.84 -10.54
C VAL A 163 11.24 32.33 -11.45
N SER A 164 12.00 31.32 -11.00
CA SER A 164 13.08 30.72 -11.81
C SER A 164 12.56 30.02 -13.06
N LEU A 165 11.45 29.30 -12.98
CA LEU A 165 10.83 28.66 -14.15
C LEU A 165 10.26 29.70 -15.12
N TYR A 166 9.70 30.81 -14.59
CA TYR A 166 9.22 31.92 -15.41
C TYR A 166 10.36 32.61 -16.16
N GLU A 167 11.47 32.91 -15.48
CA GLU A 167 12.67 33.51 -16.08
C GLU A 167 13.31 32.62 -17.17
N LYS A 168 13.16 31.31 -17.03
CA LYS A 168 13.60 30.29 -18.03
C LYS A 168 12.58 30.05 -19.15
N ASP A 169 11.50 30.81 -19.19
CA ASP A 169 10.42 30.65 -20.17
C ASP A 169 9.72 29.26 -20.12
N LEU A 170 9.78 28.60 -18.95
CA LEU A 170 9.14 27.32 -18.66
C LEU A 170 7.77 27.50 -17.98
N ILE A 171 7.48 28.66 -17.42
CA ILE A 171 6.13 29.03 -16.96
C ILE A 171 5.57 30.12 -17.89
N TYR A 172 4.33 29.94 -18.29
CA TYR A 172 3.62 30.93 -19.12
C TYR A 172 2.15 31.03 -18.70
N ARG A 173 1.52 32.13 -19.07
CA ARG A 173 0.09 32.38 -18.87
C ARG A 173 -0.61 32.41 -20.21
N GLY A 174 -1.66 31.63 -20.38
CA GLY A 174 -2.37 31.54 -21.64
C GLY A 174 -3.83 31.13 -21.49
N GLU A 175 -4.60 31.32 -22.55
CA GLU A 175 -6.00 30.94 -22.63
C GLU A 175 -6.13 29.63 -23.42
N TYR A 176 -6.60 28.57 -22.70
CA TYR A 176 -6.79 27.23 -23.23
C TYR A 176 -8.07 26.60 -22.71
N ILE A 177 -8.51 25.54 -23.37
CA ILE A 177 -9.52 24.64 -22.78
C ILE A 177 -8.86 23.81 -21.70
N ILE A 178 -9.40 23.91 -20.52
CA ILE A 178 -8.92 23.18 -19.34
C ILE A 178 -10.04 22.34 -18.73
N ASN A 179 -9.66 21.34 -17.94
CA ASN A 179 -10.61 20.63 -17.10
C ASN A 179 -11.03 21.53 -15.93
N TRP A 180 -12.33 21.72 -15.78
CA TRP A 180 -12.90 22.61 -14.78
C TRP A 180 -13.83 21.86 -13.84
N ASP A 181 -13.66 22.05 -12.53
CA ASP A 181 -14.59 21.56 -11.53
C ASP A 181 -15.63 22.62 -11.20
N PRO A 182 -16.89 22.47 -11.66
CA PRO A 182 -17.91 23.51 -11.46
C PRO A 182 -18.41 23.59 -10.01
N LYS A 183 -18.20 22.56 -9.21
CA LYS A 183 -18.57 22.57 -7.79
C LYS A 183 -17.52 23.30 -6.95
N ALA A 184 -16.25 22.99 -7.16
CA ALA A 184 -15.13 23.68 -6.52
C ALA A 184 -14.81 25.03 -7.16
N LYS A 185 -15.31 25.30 -8.37
CA LYS A 185 -15.06 26.50 -9.19
C LYS A 185 -13.57 26.74 -9.41
N THR A 186 -12.86 25.71 -9.83
CA THR A 186 -11.41 25.77 -10.05
C THR A 186 -10.97 24.84 -11.18
N ALA A 187 -9.83 25.17 -11.77
CA ALA A 187 -9.13 24.34 -12.72
C ALA A 187 -8.62 23.03 -12.10
N LEU A 188 -8.57 21.98 -12.90
CA LEU A 188 -7.98 20.69 -12.58
C LEU A 188 -6.87 20.38 -13.59
N SER A 189 -5.85 19.67 -13.17
CA SER A 189 -4.92 19.02 -14.08
C SER A 189 -5.51 17.71 -14.64
N ASP A 190 -5.00 17.23 -15.78
CA ASP A 190 -5.54 16.03 -16.45
C ASP A 190 -5.54 14.78 -15.57
N ILE A 191 -4.53 14.65 -14.71
CA ILE A 191 -4.42 13.51 -13.80
C ILE A 191 -5.41 13.56 -12.62
N GLU A 192 -6.06 14.70 -12.37
CA GLU A 192 -7.13 14.84 -11.36
C GLU A 192 -8.52 14.48 -11.91
N VAL A 193 -8.59 14.00 -13.17
CA VAL A 193 -9.83 13.62 -13.83
C VAL A 193 -9.93 12.10 -13.92
N ILE A 194 -10.95 11.55 -13.25
CA ILE A 194 -11.24 10.11 -13.28
C ILE A 194 -12.32 9.84 -14.32
N HIS A 195 -11.99 9.03 -15.30
CA HIS A 195 -12.95 8.63 -16.34
C HIS A 195 -13.81 7.47 -15.84
N LYS A 196 -15.13 7.62 -15.99
CA LYS A 196 -16.13 6.61 -15.65
C LYS A 196 -17.01 6.34 -16.85
N ASP A 197 -17.24 5.05 -17.12
CA ASP A 197 -18.21 4.65 -18.12
C ASP A 197 -19.62 4.83 -17.56
N ILE A 198 -20.39 5.68 -18.23
CA ILE A 198 -21.77 5.98 -17.86
C ILE A 198 -22.70 5.76 -19.05
N GLU A 199 -23.94 5.42 -18.73
CA GLU A 199 -25.00 5.40 -19.74
C GLU A 199 -25.38 6.84 -20.11
N GLY A 200 -25.24 7.18 -21.38
CA GLY A 200 -25.58 8.47 -21.92
C GLY A 200 -26.37 8.33 -23.22
N ALA A 201 -26.43 9.38 -24.01
CA ALA A 201 -27.12 9.36 -25.27
C ALA A 201 -26.36 10.15 -26.35
N PHE A 202 -26.53 9.70 -27.57
CA PHE A 202 -26.12 10.38 -28.79
C PHE A 202 -27.34 11.04 -29.37
N TYR A 203 -27.38 12.37 -29.39
CA TYR A 203 -28.50 13.17 -29.85
C TYR A 203 -28.26 13.56 -31.28
N HIS A 204 -29.08 13.03 -32.18
CA HIS A 204 -29.03 13.35 -33.61
C HIS A 204 -29.99 14.52 -33.92
N MET A 205 -29.46 15.56 -34.51
CA MET A 205 -30.22 16.78 -34.80
C MET A 205 -29.87 17.32 -36.19
N SER A 206 -30.78 18.12 -36.78
CA SER A 206 -30.63 18.70 -38.11
C SER A 206 -30.36 20.20 -38.03
N TYR A 207 -29.30 20.64 -38.70
CA TYR A 207 -28.98 22.04 -38.91
C TYR A 207 -29.37 22.41 -40.34
N PRO A 208 -30.31 23.36 -40.59
CA PRO A 208 -30.74 23.74 -41.92
C PRO A 208 -29.65 24.52 -42.64
N LEU A 209 -29.46 24.24 -43.91
CA LEU A 209 -28.62 25.06 -44.77
C LEU A 209 -29.19 26.48 -44.91
N SER A 210 -28.35 27.51 -44.82
CA SER A 210 -28.79 28.90 -44.93
C SER A 210 -29.46 29.26 -46.24
N ASP A 211 -29.09 28.56 -47.33
CA ASP A 211 -29.69 28.72 -48.66
C ASP A 211 -31.04 28.00 -48.79
N GLY A 212 -31.51 27.29 -47.78
CA GLY A 212 -32.76 26.54 -47.76
C GLY A 212 -32.75 25.25 -48.58
N SER A 213 -31.63 24.82 -49.12
CA SER A 213 -31.50 23.65 -49.98
C SER A 213 -31.59 22.29 -49.28
N GLY A 214 -31.54 22.28 -47.95
CA GLY A 214 -31.59 21.06 -47.16
C GLY A 214 -31.21 21.21 -45.71
N VAL A 215 -30.84 20.10 -45.09
CA VAL A 215 -30.37 20.05 -43.68
C VAL A 215 -29.10 19.19 -43.64
N VAL A 216 -28.29 19.47 -42.66
CA VAL A 216 -27.14 18.62 -42.31
C VAL A 216 -27.43 17.97 -40.95
N GLU A 217 -27.28 16.65 -40.90
CA GLU A 217 -27.45 15.90 -39.62
C GLU A 217 -26.14 15.90 -38.85
N ILE A 218 -26.20 16.30 -37.61
CA ILE A 218 -25.11 16.17 -36.67
C ILE A 218 -25.54 15.29 -35.50
N ALA A 219 -24.58 14.72 -34.80
CA ALA A 219 -24.83 13.99 -33.54
C ALA A 219 -23.85 14.43 -32.44
N THR A 220 -24.35 14.57 -31.24
CA THR A 220 -23.56 14.99 -30.08
C THR A 220 -24.02 14.32 -28.81
N THR A 221 -23.12 14.12 -27.86
CA THR A 221 -23.45 13.69 -26.51
C THR A 221 -23.77 14.86 -25.59
N ARG A 222 -23.49 16.10 -26.06
CA ARG A 222 -23.59 17.34 -25.27
C ARG A 222 -24.43 18.42 -25.97
N PRO A 223 -25.76 18.26 -26.04
CA PRO A 223 -26.62 19.22 -26.73
C PRO A 223 -26.56 20.64 -26.14
N GLU A 224 -26.28 20.76 -24.82
CA GLU A 224 -26.20 22.05 -24.12
C GLU A 224 -25.09 22.95 -24.66
N THR A 225 -24.02 22.41 -25.24
CA THR A 225 -22.92 23.20 -25.81
C THR A 225 -23.22 23.71 -27.20
N MET A 226 -24.25 23.19 -27.88
CA MET A 226 -24.60 23.60 -29.24
C MET A 226 -24.83 25.10 -29.38
N LEU A 227 -25.30 25.76 -28.33
CA LEU A 227 -25.54 27.20 -28.34
C LEU A 227 -24.28 28.02 -28.59
N GLY A 228 -23.11 27.42 -28.34
CA GLY A 228 -21.78 27.99 -28.58
C GLY A 228 -21.11 27.50 -29.87
N ASP A 229 -21.80 26.79 -30.73
CA ASP A 229 -21.22 26.30 -32.00
C ASP A 229 -20.81 27.45 -32.89
N THR A 230 -19.63 27.35 -33.49
CA THR A 230 -19.08 28.36 -34.40
C THR A 230 -18.77 27.82 -35.77
N ALA A 231 -18.85 26.51 -35.96
CA ALA A 231 -18.79 25.82 -37.25
C ALA A 231 -19.38 24.42 -37.15
N ILE A 232 -19.61 23.79 -38.29
CA ILE A 232 -19.64 22.34 -38.41
C ILE A 232 -18.50 21.89 -39.31
N ALA A 233 -17.93 20.75 -39.06
CA ALA A 233 -16.78 20.22 -39.80
C ALA A 233 -17.15 18.90 -40.50
N VAL A 234 -16.60 18.68 -41.64
CA VAL A 234 -16.68 17.45 -42.44
C VAL A 234 -15.27 17.06 -42.88
N HIS A 235 -15.05 15.79 -43.16
CA HIS A 235 -13.77 15.37 -43.68
C HIS A 235 -13.64 15.84 -45.15
N PRO A 236 -12.48 16.38 -45.59
CA PRO A 236 -12.32 16.89 -46.94
C PRO A 236 -12.51 15.85 -48.05
N GLU A 237 -12.28 14.58 -47.78
CA GLU A 237 -12.43 13.47 -48.70
C GLU A 237 -13.83 12.79 -48.63
N ASP A 238 -14.72 13.24 -47.74
CA ASP A 238 -16.08 12.67 -47.64
C ASP A 238 -16.99 13.15 -48.76
N GLU A 239 -17.17 12.30 -49.74
CA GLU A 239 -17.98 12.60 -50.94
C GLU A 239 -19.43 13.00 -50.62
N ARG A 240 -19.96 12.61 -49.45
CA ARG A 240 -21.33 12.96 -49.04
C ARG A 240 -21.50 14.44 -48.76
N TYR A 241 -20.41 15.14 -48.41
CA TYR A 241 -20.46 16.52 -47.92
C TYR A 241 -19.56 17.48 -48.67
N GLN A 242 -18.77 17.03 -49.63
CA GLN A 242 -17.84 17.89 -50.39
C GLN A 242 -18.49 19.15 -50.98
N GLU A 243 -19.71 19.02 -51.51
CA GLU A 243 -20.45 20.15 -52.11
C GLU A 243 -20.98 21.15 -51.10
N LEU A 244 -20.93 20.77 -49.79
CA LEU A 244 -21.39 21.62 -48.68
C LEU A 244 -20.26 22.46 -48.11
N ILE A 245 -19.00 22.10 -48.36
CA ILE A 245 -17.84 22.82 -47.82
C ILE A 245 -17.86 24.28 -48.28
N GLY A 246 -17.74 25.20 -47.37
CA GLY A 246 -17.81 26.65 -47.63
C GLY A 246 -19.22 27.24 -47.64
N LYS A 247 -20.27 26.42 -47.57
CA LYS A 247 -21.64 26.88 -47.29
C LYS A 247 -21.80 27.18 -45.84
N THR A 248 -22.99 27.70 -45.45
CA THR A 248 -23.36 27.96 -44.04
C THR A 248 -24.62 27.19 -43.65
N VAL A 249 -24.74 26.88 -42.37
CA VAL A 249 -25.95 26.37 -41.73
C VAL A 249 -26.47 27.37 -40.72
N VAL A 250 -27.76 27.34 -40.45
CA VAL A 250 -28.38 28.12 -39.37
C VAL A 250 -28.40 27.28 -38.09
N LEU A 251 -27.71 27.75 -37.09
CA LEU A 251 -27.67 27.10 -35.77
C LEU A 251 -29.08 27.15 -35.15
N PRO A 252 -29.72 26.00 -34.92
CA PRO A 252 -31.04 25.99 -34.28
C PRO A 252 -31.05 26.67 -32.94
N LEU A 253 -32.18 27.27 -32.56
CA LEU A 253 -32.40 27.95 -31.24
C LEU A 253 -31.64 29.26 -31.08
N VAL A 254 -30.61 29.51 -31.84
CA VAL A 254 -29.77 30.74 -31.83
C VAL A 254 -30.00 31.59 -33.06
N ASP A 255 -30.47 30.98 -34.15
CA ASP A 255 -30.72 31.65 -35.47
C ASP A 255 -29.48 32.35 -36.02
N LYS A 256 -28.30 31.83 -35.78
CA LYS A 256 -27.01 32.34 -36.27
C LYS A 256 -26.49 31.49 -37.41
N GLU A 257 -25.96 32.10 -38.47
CA GLU A 257 -25.24 31.39 -39.52
C GLU A 257 -23.84 31.00 -39.04
N ILE A 258 -23.46 29.75 -39.26
CA ILE A 258 -22.12 29.21 -38.98
C ILE A 258 -21.62 28.47 -40.23
N PRO A 259 -20.30 28.50 -40.51
CA PRO A 259 -19.73 27.88 -41.71
C PRO A 259 -19.63 26.37 -41.60
N ILE A 260 -19.64 25.71 -42.76
CA ILE A 260 -19.25 24.32 -42.93
C ILE A 260 -17.79 24.31 -43.37
N ILE A 261 -16.90 23.78 -42.53
CA ILE A 261 -15.46 23.69 -42.77
C ILE A 261 -15.03 22.27 -43.08
N ALA A 262 -13.87 22.13 -43.71
CA ALA A 262 -13.24 20.84 -43.93
C ALA A 262 -12.04 20.67 -43.01
N ASP A 263 -11.99 19.58 -42.24
CA ASP A 263 -10.88 19.27 -41.36
C ASP A 263 -10.64 17.75 -41.29
N ASP A 264 -9.37 17.32 -41.38
CA ASP A 264 -8.97 15.91 -41.34
C ASP A 264 -9.23 15.27 -39.99
N TYR A 265 -9.52 16.06 -38.95
CA TYR A 265 -9.93 15.59 -37.63
C TYR A 265 -11.23 14.76 -37.64
N VAL A 266 -12.12 15.03 -38.63
CA VAL A 266 -13.43 14.38 -38.70
C VAL A 266 -13.29 12.93 -39.18
N ASP A 267 -13.80 11.99 -38.37
CA ASP A 267 -13.91 10.59 -38.74
C ASP A 267 -15.17 10.38 -39.61
N MET A 268 -14.98 9.99 -40.86
CA MET A 268 -16.06 9.78 -41.86
C MET A 268 -17.00 8.65 -41.47
N GLU A 269 -16.53 7.67 -40.70
CA GLU A 269 -17.29 6.48 -40.31
C GLU A 269 -17.96 6.60 -38.95
N PHE A 270 -17.57 7.60 -38.17
CA PHE A 270 -18.13 7.80 -36.83
C PHE A 270 -19.37 8.72 -36.86
N GLY A 271 -20.47 8.24 -36.28
CA GLY A 271 -21.72 9.00 -36.19
C GLY A 271 -22.30 9.35 -37.60
N THR A 272 -22.46 10.63 -37.87
CA THR A 272 -22.95 11.13 -39.17
C THR A 272 -21.82 11.48 -40.13
N GLY A 273 -20.57 11.48 -39.70
CA GLY A 273 -19.44 12.03 -40.45
C GLY A 273 -19.42 13.56 -40.46
N VAL A 274 -20.27 14.19 -39.65
CA VAL A 274 -20.30 15.64 -39.42
C VAL A 274 -20.18 15.94 -37.95
N VAL A 275 -19.27 16.84 -37.62
CA VAL A 275 -18.99 17.21 -36.23
C VAL A 275 -19.33 18.70 -36.00
N LYS A 276 -20.10 18.98 -34.98
CA LYS A 276 -20.26 20.37 -34.49
C LYS A 276 -18.96 20.85 -33.86
N ILE A 277 -18.58 22.07 -34.08
CA ILE A 277 -17.37 22.65 -33.54
C ILE A 277 -17.71 23.74 -32.54
N THR A 278 -17.38 23.48 -31.28
CA THR A 278 -17.61 24.38 -30.13
C THR A 278 -16.27 24.67 -29.41
N PRO A 279 -15.43 25.56 -29.92
CA PRO A 279 -14.06 25.77 -29.46
C PRO A 279 -13.91 26.14 -27.99
N ALA A 280 -14.96 26.69 -27.39
CA ALA A 280 -14.94 27.05 -25.96
C ALA A 280 -15.32 25.90 -24.99
N HIS A 281 -15.75 24.73 -25.49
CA HIS A 281 -16.32 23.64 -24.66
C HIS A 281 -15.79 22.25 -24.96
N ASP A 282 -14.85 22.11 -25.90
CA ASP A 282 -14.21 20.85 -26.22
C ASP A 282 -12.75 21.06 -26.62
N PRO A 283 -11.79 20.25 -26.10
CA PRO A 283 -10.37 20.42 -26.41
C PRO A 283 -10.04 20.20 -27.90
N ASN A 284 -10.68 19.24 -28.55
CA ASN A 284 -10.45 18.97 -29.97
C ASN A 284 -11.04 20.07 -30.85
N ASP A 285 -12.24 20.54 -30.49
CA ASP A 285 -12.89 21.65 -31.17
C ASP A 285 -12.09 22.96 -31.03
N PHE A 286 -11.40 23.13 -29.89
CA PHE A 286 -10.49 24.26 -29.67
C PHE A 286 -9.33 24.25 -30.66
N GLU A 287 -8.72 23.08 -30.88
CA GLU A 287 -7.64 22.95 -31.88
C GLU A 287 -8.11 23.14 -33.29
N VAL A 288 -9.29 22.59 -33.65
CA VAL A 288 -9.94 22.89 -34.94
C VAL A 288 -10.23 24.39 -35.07
N GLY A 289 -10.73 25.02 -34.02
CA GLY A 289 -10.99 26.46 -33.96
C GLY A 289 -9.74 27.29 -34.24
N ASN A 290 -8.60 26.90 -33.67
CA ASN A 290 -7.31 27.55 -33.88
C ASN A 290 -6.85 27.41 -35.37
N ARG A 291 -7.00 26.24 -35.99
CA ARG A 291 -6.63 26.01 -37.39
C ARG A 291 -7.46 26.81 -38.37
N HIS A 292 -8.73 27.07 -38.02
CA HIS A 292 -9.71 27.74 -38.88
C HIS A 292 -10.06 29.18 -38.42
N ASP A 293 -9.35 29.69 -37.39
CA ASP A 293 -9.60 31.03 -36.83
C ASP A 293 -11.07 31.26 -36.44
N LEU A 294 -11.69 30.27 -35.80
CA LEU A 294 -13.07 30.31 -35.37
C LEU A 294 -13.27 31.10 -34.06
N PRO A 295 -14.40 31.80 -33.91
CA PRO A 295 -14.76 32.45 -32.68
C PRO A 295 -14.91 31.43 -31.53
N ARG A 296 -14.57 31.86 -30.31
CA ARG A 296 -14.71 31.08 -29.11
C ARG A 296 -15.90 31.61 -28.30
N VAL A 297 -17.02 30.88 -28.30
CA VAL A 297 -18.27 31.27 -27.65
C VAL A 297 -18.50 30.41 -26.39
N ASN A 298 -18.21 30.96 -25.22
CA ASN A 298 -18.45 30.28 -23.96
C ASN A 298 -19.89 30.54 -23.49
N VAL A 299 -20.68 29.47 -23.32
CA VAL A 299 -22.11 29.56 -22.92
C VAL A 299 -22.37 29.16 -21.49
N MET A 300 -21.33 28.93 -20.67
CA MET A 300 -21.45 28.48 -19.29
C MET A 300 -20.68 29.36 -18.29
N ASN A 301 -21.25 29.49 -17.11
CA ASN A 301 -20.62 30.12 -15.95
C ASN A 301 -19.67 29.13 -15.24
N GLU A 302 -18.90 29.62 -14.27
CA GLU A 302 -17.94 28.84 -13.47
C GLU A 302 -18.60 27.74 -12.61
N ASP A 303 -19.87 27.89 -12.26
CA ASP A 303 -20.63 26.92 -11.50
C ASP A 303 -21.37 25.88 -12.35
N GLY A 304 -21.14 25.90 -13.67
CA GLY A 304 -21.79 24.99 -14.61
C GLY A 304 -23.21 25.38 -14.99
N THR A 305 -23.68 26.57 -14.59
CA THR A 305 -24.95 27.11 -15.08
C THR A 305 -24.74 27.79 -16.43
N MET A 306 -25.80 27.87 -17.22
CA MET A 306 -25.76 28.57 -18.52
C MET A 306 -25.67 30.08 -18.28
N ASN A 307 -24.88 30.75 -19.10
CA ASN A 307 -24.72 32.23 -19.01
C ASN A 307 -25.68 33.00 -19.96
N GLU A 308 -25.54 34.34 -20.05
CA GLU A 308 -26.37 35.20 -20.89
C GLU A 308 -26.34 34.86 -22.38
N LEU A 309 -25.24 34.24 -22.88
CA LEU A 309 -25.13 33.85 -24.29
C LEU A 309 -26.00 32.60 -24.62
N ALA A 310 -26.47 31.90 -23.60
CA ALA A 310 -27.42 30.81 -23.76
C ALA A 310 -28.87 31.27 -23.91
N GLY A 311 -29.17 32.58 -23.89
CA GLY A 311 -30.48 33.13 -24.13
C GLY A 311 -31.50 32.64 -23.09
N LYS A 312 -32.63 32.06 -23.55
CA LYS A 312 -33.70 31.57 -22.65
C LYS A 312 -33.28 30.50 -21.64
N TYR A 313 -32.11 29.89 -21.81
CA TYR A 313 -31.56 28.87 -20.89
C TYR A 313 -30.65 29.48 -19.82
N GLU A 314 -30.45 30.78 -19.80
CA GLU A 314 -29.65 31.50 -18.81
C GLU A 314 -30.04 31.10 -17.38
N GLY A 315 -29.06 30.84 -16.52
CA GLY A 315 -29.23 30.45 -15.13
C GLY A 315 -29.61 28.97 -14.90
N MET A 316 -29.92 28.20 -15.96
CA MET A 316 -30.17 26.78 -15.80
C MET A 316 -28.87 26.00 -15.54
N ASP A 317 -28.96 24.99 -14.68
CA ASP A 317 -27.89 23.97 -14.63
C ASP A 317 -27.70 23.33 -16.01
N ARG A 318 -26.45 23.03 -16.38
CA ARG A 318 -26.07 22.48 -17.71
C ARG A 318 -26.86 21.22 -18.09
N PHE A 319 -27.17 20.33 -17.13
CA PHE A 319 -27.94 19.11 -17.41
C PHE A 319 -29.44 19.38 -17.51
N ALA A 320 -29.96 20.35 -16.76
CA ALA A 320 -31.32 20.82 -16.92
C ALA A 320 -31.49 21.52 -18.27
N ALA A 321 -30.51 22.36 -18.68
CA ALA A 321 -30.48 23.01 -19.97
C ALA A 321 -30.42 21.98 -21.11
N ARG A 322 -29.62 20.91 -20.99
CA ARG A 322 -29.59 19.79 -21.96
C ARG A 322 -30.99 19.24 -22.21
N LYS A 323 -31.74 18.94 -21.15
CA LYS A 323 -33.11 18.42 -21.27
C LYS A 323 -34.05 19.41 -21.95
N ALA A 324 -33.97 20.69 -21.55
CA ALA A 324 -34.80 21.74 -22.13
C ALA A 324 -34.50 21.96 -23.63
N ILE A 325 -33.22 22.01 -24.00
CA ILE A 325 -32.75 22.14 -25.39
C ILE A 325 -33.23 20.97 -26.24
N VAL A 326 -33.12 19.74 -25.76
CA VAL A 326 -33.60 18.55 -26.45
C VAL A 326 -35.12 18.60 -26.67
N SER A 327 -35.87 19.05 -25.69
CA SER A 327 -37.35 19.24 -25.79
C SER A 327 -37.67 20.28 -26.86
N ASP A 328 -36.98 21.43 -26.85
CA ASP A 328 -37.24 22.51 -27.80
C ASP A 328 -36.85 22.11 -29.22
N LEU A 329 -35.74 21.38 -29.41
CA LEU A 329 -35.36 20.81 -30.70
C LEU A 329 -36.40 19.82 -31.25
N LYS A 330 -37.02 19.04 -30.37
CA LYS A 330 -38.12 18.15 -30.73
C LYS A 330 -39.36 18.92 -31.19
N GLU A 331 -39.72 19.99 -30.46
CA GLU A 331 -40.86 20.86 -30.86
C GLU A 331 -40.65 21.54 -32.17
N LEU A 332 -39.41 21.98 -32.46
CA LEU A 332 -39.00 22.58 -33.73
C LEU A 332 -38.85 21.57 -34.87
N GLY A 333 -39.02 20.28 -34.59
CA GLY A 333 -38.78 19.22 -35.58
C GLY A 333 -37.31 19.09 -36.02
N ARG A 334 -36.39 19.51 -35.20
CA ARG A 334 -34.94 19.46 -35.43
C ARG A 334 -34.25 18.28 -34.76
N LEU A 335 -34.89 17.63 -33.78
CA LEU A 335 -34.39 16.40 -33.19
C LEU A 335 -34.80 15.21 -34.08
N ILE A 336 -33.81 14.45 -34.59
CA ILE A 336 -34.02 13.30 -35.49
C ILE A 336 -34.24 12.02 -34.66
N LYS A 337 -33.30 11.69 -33.78
CA LYS A 337 -33.36 10.53 -32.89
C LYS A 337 -32.48 10.72 -31.66
N ILE A 338 -32.74 9.91 -30.63
CA ILE A 338 -31.87 9.77 -29.48
C ILE A 338 -31.42 8.31 -29.44
N GLU A 339 -30.14 8.07 -29.39
CA GLU A 339 -29.53 6.75 -29.36
C GLU A 339 -28.76 6.56 -28.06
N THR A 340 -29.14 5.59 -27.25
CA THR A 340 -28.49 5.29 -26.00
C THR A 340 -27.11 4.72 -26.27
N MET A 341 -26.10 5.20 -25.52
CA MET A 341 -24.73 4.70 -25.62
C MET A 341 -24.03 4.77 -24.28
N ASN A 342 -23.07 3.86 -24.08
CA ASN A 342 -22.12 4.00 -22.98
C ASN A 342 -20.90 4.76 -23.49
N HIS A 343 -20.48 5.75 -22.72
CA HIS A 343 -19.28 6.51 -23.03
C HIS A 343 -18.54 6.90 -21.75
N SER A 344 -17.25 7.14 -21.90
CA SER A 344 -16.36 7.52 -20.81
C SER A 344 -16.49 9.01 -20.52
N VAL A 345 -16.78 9.38 -19.29
CA VAL A 345 -16.96 10.77 -18.86
C VAL A 345 -16.02 11.08 -17.71
N GLY A 346 -15.29 12.20 -17.86
CA GLY A 346 -14.38 12.69 -16.83
C GLY A 346 -15.12 13.21 -15.61
N HIS A 347 -14.68 12.80 -14.43
CA HIS A 347 -15.18 13.27 -13.13
C HIS A 347 -14.02 13.83 -12.32
N SER A 348 -14.29 14.88 -11.57
CA SER A 348 -13.31 15.40 -10.60
C SER A 348 -13.02 14.35 -9.54
N GLU A 349 -11.74 14.02 -9.35
CA GLU A 349 -11.31 13.11 -8.28
C GLU A 349 -11.73 13.62 -6.89
N ARG A 350 -11.73 14.94 -6.72
CA ARG A 350 -11.96 15.60 -5.43
C ARG A 350 -13.42 15.75 -5.04
N THR A 351 -14.25 16.19 -5.98
CA THR A 351 -15.67 16.49 -5.73
C THR A 351 -16.63 15.45 -6.27
N GLY A 352 -16.14 14.58 -7.16
CA GLY A 352 -16.93 13.54 -7.83
C GLY A 352 -17.88 14.04 -8.91
N VAL A 353 -17.90 15.34 -9.21
CA VAL A 353 -18.79 15.90 -10.24
C VAL A 353 -18.21 15.71 -11.63
N VAL A 354 -19.10 15.72 -12.65
CA VAL A 354 -18.66 15.69 -14.04
C VAL A 354 -17.87 16.97 -14.35
N VAL A 355 -16.65 16.76 -14.86
CA VAL A 355 -15.75 17.85 -15.27
C VAL A 355 -16.31 18.57 -16.48
N GLU A 356 -16.15 19.88 -16.52
CA GLU A 356 -16.54 20.71 -17.65
C GLU A 356 -15.27 21.19 -18.39
N PRO A 357 -15.05 20.80 -19.66
CA PRO A 357 -14.05 21.45 -20.50
C PRO A 357 -14.44 22.92 -20.69
N ARG A 358 -13.57 23.83 -20.27
CA ARG A 358 -13.87 25.25 -20.21
C ARG A 358 -12.69 26.09 -20.67
N LEU A 359 -12.98 27.07 -21.54
CA LEU A 359 -11.99 28.07 -21.93
C LEU A 359 -11.64 28.96 -20.73
N SER A 360 -10.37 29.02 -20.36
CA SER A 360 -9.91 29.83 -19.23
C SER A 360 -8.45 30.25 -19.39
N THR A 361 -8.13 31.43 -18.90
CA THR A 361 -6.75 31.90 -18.79
C THR A 361 -6.13 31.34 -17.52
N GLN A 362 -5.07 30.55 -17.67
CA GLN A 362 -4.40 29.84 -16.57
C GLN A 362 -2.88 29.98 -16.70
N TRP A 363 -2.19 29.62 -15.61
CA TRP A 363 -0.75 29.46 -15.59
C TRP A 363 -0.37 28.01 -15.88
N PHE A 364 0.66 27.82 -16.70
CA PHE A 364 1.13 26.50 -17.16
C PHE A 364 2.63 26.35 -16.96
N VAL A 365 3.06 25.10 -16.72
CA VAL A 365 4.46 24.68 -16.84
C VAL A 365 4.64 23.94 -18.15
N LYS A 366 5.63 24.33 -18.95
CA LYS A 366 6.08 23.58 -20.13
C LYS A 366 6.79 22.30 -19.69
N MET A 367 6.15 21.19 -19.85
CA MET A 367 6.63 19.91 -19.29
C MET A 367 7.68 19.22 -20.17
N GLY A 368 7.69 19.43 -21.46
CA GLY A 368 8.61 18.75 -22.38
C GLY A 368 10.07 18.76 -21.92
N PRO A 369 10.70 19.93 -21.74
CA PRO A 369 12.11 20.01 -21.33
C PRO A 369 12.40 19.39 -19.96
N LEU A 370 11.46 19.46 -19.02
CA LEU A 370 11.61 18.87 -17.67
C LEU A 370 11.51 17.35 -17.73
N ALA A 371 10.58 16.83 -18.51
CA ALA A 371 10.40 15.39 -18.73
C ALA A 371 11.60 14.76 -19.44
N GLU A 372 12.17 15.43 -20.43
CA GLU A 372 13.38 14.97 -21.12
C GLU A 372 14.54 14.77 -20.17
N LYS A 373 14.79 15.73 -19.26
CA LYS A 373 15.81 15.59 -18.21
C LYS A 373 15.56 14.39 -17.30
N ALA A 374 14.30 14.18 -16.91
CA ALA A 374 13.92 13.06 -16.06
C ALA A 374 14.12 11.70 -16.76
N ILE A 375 13.77 11.61 -18.04
CA ILE A 375 13.96 10.40 -18.86
C ILE A 375 15.47 10.11 -19.05
N GLU A 376 16.27 11.14 -19.33
CA GLU A 376 17.71 10.99 -19.50
C GLU A 376 18.39 10.56 -18.20
N ASN A 377 18.00 11.12 -17.05
CA ASN A 377 18.54 10.71 -15.76
C ASN A 377 18.35 9.20 -15.50
N GLN A 378 17.22 8.61 -15.90
CA GLN A 378 16.94 7.17 -15.72
C GLN A 378 17.84 6.25 -16.58
N LYS A 379 18.66 6.80 -17.46
CA LYS A 379 19.68 6.08 -18.25
C LYS A 379 21.07 6.15 -17.67
N THR A 380 21.26 6.91 -16.59
CA THR A 380 22.57 7.14 -15.94
C THR A 380 22.74 6.28 -14.69
N GLU A 381 23.93 6.33 -14.10
CA GLU A 381 24.22 5.71 -12.79
C GLU A 381 23.48 6.39 -11.64
N ASP A 382 23.03 7.64 -11.85
CA ASP A 382 22.22 8.40 -10.89
C ASP A 382 20.71 8.20 -11.09
N ALA A 383 20.31 7.15 -11.79
CA ALA A 383 18.90 6.79 -11.94
C ALA A 383 18.24 6.56 -10.57
N VAL A 384 16.97 6.93 -10.47
CA VAL A 384 16.12 6.56 -9.33
C VAL A 384 15.77 5.09 -9.45
N GLU A 385 16.06 4.31 -8.40
CA GLU A 385 15.75 2.89 -8.38
C GLU A 385 14.34 2.63 -7.85
N PHE A 386 13.51 2.01 -8.68
CA PHE A 386 12.13 1.66 -8.32
C PHE A 386 12.03 0.22 -7.78
N TYR A 387 11.35 0.06 -6.66
CA TYR A 387 11.03 -1.23 -6.04
C TYR A 387 9.51 -1.40 -5.96
N PRO A 388 8.89 -2.34 -6.71
CA PRO A 388 9.54 -3.23 -7.69
C PRO A 388 9.92 -2.51 -9.00
N PRO A 389 10.91 -3.04 -9.76
CA PRO A 389 11.47 -2.38 -10.94
C PRO A 389 10.47 -2.06 -12.07
N ARG A 390 9.34 -2.79 -12.15
CA ARG A 390 8.30 -2.56 -13.16
C ARG A 390 7.73 -1.13 -13.14
N PHE A 391 7.75 -0.46 -11.99
CA PHE A 391 7.25 0.91 -11.86
C PHE A 391 8.13 1.97 -12.52
N ASN A 392 9.38 1.65 -12.83
CA ASN A 392 10.20 2.50 -13.67
C ASN A 392 9.57 2.67 -15.07
N GLN A 393 9.00 1.61 -15.64
CA GLN A 393 8.29 1.69 -16.92
C GLN A 393 7.00 2.53 -16.81
N THR A 394 6.31 2.44 -15.69
CA THR A 394 5.14 3.28 -15.41
C THR A 394 5.53 4.76 -15.38
N PHE A 395 6.60 5.10 -14.66
CA PHE A 395 7.16 6.44 -14.60
C PHE A 395 7.56 6.96 -16.00
N LEU A 396 8.32 6.17 -16.76
CA LEU A 396 8.78 6.57 -18.09
C LEU A 396 7.62 6.82 -19.06
N ARG A 397 6.58 5.99 -19.06
CA ARG A 397 5.37 6.21 -19.88
C ARG A 397 4.67 7.52 -19.55
N TRP A 398 4.61 7.89 -18.27
CA TRP A 398 4.05 9.18 -17.88
C TRP A 398 4.90 10.34 -18.40
N MET A 399 6.23 10.24 -18.31
CA MET A 399 7.11 11.28 -18.81
C MET A 399 7.07 11.44 -20.34
N GLU A 400 6.99 10.34 -21.07
CA GLU A 400 6.93 10.32 -22.53
C GLU A 400 5.62 10.92 -23.09
N ASN A 401 4.52 10.84 -22.32
CA ASN A 401 3.20 11.29 -22.73
C ASN A 401 2.70 12.49 -21.92
N ILE A 402 3.59 13.22 -21.29
CA ILE A 402 3.20 14.32 -20.40
C ILE A 402 2.77 15.55 -21.21
N HIS A 403 1.69 16.18 -20.79
CA HIS A 403 1.22 17.46 -21.31
C HIS A 403 1.61 18.62 -20.38
N ASP A 404 1.52 19.85 -20.87
CA ASP A 404 1.76 21.03 -20.06
C ASP A 404 0.84 21.04 -18.86
N TRP A 405 1.42 21.37 -17.72
CA TRP A 405 0.75 21.27 -16.42
C TRP A 405 0.09 22.58 -16.05
N VAL A 406 -1.24 22.58 -15.86
CA VAL A 406 -2.00 23.71 -15.30
C VAL A 406 -1.69 23.83 -13.82
N ILE A 407 -1.06 24.90 -13.41
CA ILE A 407 -0.60 25.10 -12.02
C ILE A 407 -1.42 26.10 -11.22
N SER A 408 -2.29 26.90 -11.84
CA SER A 408 -3.15 27.86 -11.16
C SER A 408 -4.44 27.22 -10.67
N ARG A 409 -4.88 27.61 -9.47
CA ARG A 409 -6.12 27.19 -8.84
C ARG A 409 -6.86 28.42 -8.31
N GLN A 410 -8.17 28.48 -8.53
CA GLN A 410 -9.05 29.58 -8.12
C GLN A 410 -9.53 29.35 -6.69
N LEU A 411 -8.56 29.24 -5.80
CA LEU A 411 -8.74 28.98 -4.37
C LEU A 411 -8.17 30.16 -3.56
N TRP A 412 -8.51 30.19 -2.28
CA TRP A 412 -7.92 31.13 -1.32
C TRP A 412 -6.85 30.48 -0.45
N TRP A 413 -6.95 29.18 -0.23
CA TRP A 413 -6.02 28.39 0.55
C TRP A 413 -4.92 27.78 -0.33
N GLY A 414 -3.69 28.23 -0.14
CA GLY A 414 -2.52 27.79 -0.89
C GLY A 414 -1.48 28.88 -1.07
N HIS A 415 -0.46 28.58 -1.87
CA HIS A 415 0.57 29.53 -2.26
C HIS A 415 0.05 30.48 -3.32
N GLN A 416 -0.17 31.74 -2.95
CA GLN A 416 -0.60 32.75 -3.90
C GLN A 416 0.47 32.99 -4.96
N ILE A 417 0.06 33.03 -6.22
CA ILE A 417 0.98 33.17 -7.36
C ILE A 417 1.76 34.47 -7.25
N PRO A 418 3.10 34.47 -7.32
CA PRO A 418 3.96 35.62 -7.17
C PRO A 418 4.04 36.46 -8.47
N ALA A 419 2.89 36.88 -8.94
CA ALA A 419 2.70 37.73 -10.11
C ALA A 419 1.79 38.92 -9.73
N TRP A 420 2.10 40.10 -10.22
CA TRP A 420 1.34 41.34 -9.95
C TRP A 420 0.98 42.00 -11.26
N TYR A 421 -0.17 42.63 -11.29
CA TYR A 421 -0.69 43.39 -12.44
C TYR A 421 -0.82 44.83 -12.06
N HIS A 422 -0.23 45.73 -12.86
CA HIS A 422 -0.36 47.18 -12.66
C HIS A 422 -1.80 47.60 -12.92
N LYS A 423 -2.40 48.34 -11.99
CA LYS A 423 -3.84 48.71 -11.99
C LYS A 423 -4.27 49.49 -13.20
N GLU A 424 -3.38 50.35 -13.73
CA GLU A 424 -3.70 51.21 -14.86
C GLU A 424 -3.25 50.67 -16.21
N THR A 425 -2.05 50.07 -16.27
CA THR A 425 -1.45 49.63 -17.55
C THR A 425 -1.73 48.21 -17.86
N GLY A 426 -2.09 47.38 -16.86
CA GLY A 426 -2.20 45.90 -17.03
C GLY A 426 -0.86 45.22 -17.20
N GLU A 427 0.26 45.90 -17.05
CA GLU A 427 1.61 45.34 -17.09
C GLU A 427 1.75 44.25 -16.01
N MET A 428 2.35 43.14 -16.37
CA MET A 428 2.60 42.01 -15.46
C MET A 428 4.04 42.01 -14.96
N TYR A 429 4.18 41.87 -13.65
CA TYR A 429 5.47 41.67 -12.96
C TYR A 429 5.47 40.33 -12.24
N VAL A 430 6.54 39.57 -12.39
CA VAL A 430 6.76 38.31 -11.65
C VAL A 430 8.05 38.44 -10.84
N GLY A 431 8.00 38.14 -9.54
CA GLY A 431 9.16 38.30 -8.68
C GLY A 431 9.00 37.65 -7.31
N MET A 432 10.09 37.62 -6.55
CA MET A 432 10.08 37.03 -5.17
C MET A 432 9.25 37.90 -4.22
N GLU A 433 9.23 39.20 -4.43
CA GLU A 433 8.55 40.22 -3.62
C GLU A 433 7.68 41.09 -4.51
N ALA A 434 6.70 41.75 -3.91
CA ALA A 434 5.88 42.74 -4.61
C ALA A 434 6.75 43.90 -5.15
N PRO A 435 6.35 44.57 -6.24
CA PRO A 435 7.01 45.79 -6.71
C PRO A 435 7.11 46.86 -5.62
N ALA A 436 8.15 47.70 -5.69
CA ALA A 436 8.41 48.74 -4.68
C ALA A 436 7.24 49.72 -4.47
N ASP A 437 6.49 49.98 -5.53
CA ASP A 437 5.25 50.80 -5.53
C ASP A 437 3.99 49.92 -5.45
N SER A 438 3.96 48.98 -4.52
CA SER A 438 2.95 47.93 -4.40
C SER A 438 1.50 48.39 -4.38
N GLU A 439 1.26 49.65 -3.98
CA GLU A 439 -0.06 50.28 -4.01
C GLU A 439 -0.67 50.40 -5.43
N ASN A 440 0.18 50.42 -6.46
CA ASN A 440 -0.25 50.48 -7.86
C ASN A 440 -0.46 49.11 -8.50
N TRP A 441 -0.20 48.05 -7.78
CA TRP A 441 -0.24 46.68 -8.26
C TRP A 441 -1.27 45.84 -7.52
N VAL A 442 -1.79 44.83 -8.20
CA VAL A 442 -2.67 43.80 -7.62
C VAL A 442 -2.03 42.45 -7.85
N GLN A 443 -1.81 41.69 -6.79
CA GLN A 443 -1.31 40.33 -6.88
C GLN A 443 -2.35 39.42 -7.54
N ASP A 444 -1.88 38.48 -8.35
CA ASP A 444 -2.72 37.39 -8.90
C ASP A 444 -3.55 36.76 -7.79
N SER A 445 -4.85 36.59 -8.00
CA SER A 445 -5.76 36.08 -6.97
C SER A 445 -5.67 34.55 -6.82
N ASP A 446 -5.12 33.87 -7.81
CA ASP A 446 -5.02 32.44 -7.83
C ASP A 446 -3.88 31.93 -6.93
N VAL A 447 -4.00 30.69 -6.51
CA VAL A 447 -2.94 29.98 -5.79
C VAL A 447 -2.39 28.86 -6.68
N LEU A 448 -1.21 28.37 -6.32
CA LEU A 448 -0.60 27.25 -7.00
C LEU A 448 -1.24 25.91 -6.61
N ASP A 449 -1.25 24.97 -7.54
CA ASP A 449 -1.59 23.57 -7.31
C ASP A 449 -0.78 23.00 -6.13
N THR A 450 -1.43 22.25 -5.25
CA THR A 450 -0.77 21.65 -4.08
C THR A 450 0.43 20.78 -4.47
N TRP A 451 0.37 20.12 -5.63
CA TRP A 451 1.46 19.32 -6.16
C TRP A 451 2.69 20.14 -6.58
N PHE A 452 2.55 21.44 -6.77
CA PHE A 452 3.68 22.32 -7.07
C PHE A 452 4.62 22.45 -5.87
N SER A 453 4.08 22.66 -4.67
CA SER A 453 4.86 22.70 -3.43
C SER A 453 5.29 21.31 -2.98
N SER A 454 4.41 20.31 -3.09
CA SER A 454 4.70 18.92 -2.70
C SER A 454 5.85 18.32 -3.51
N ALA A 455 6.04 18.74 -4.76
CA ALA A 455 7.15 18.32 -5.61
C ALA A 455 8.52 18.73 -5.09
N LEU A 456 8.60 19.76 -4.26
CA LEU A 456 9.85 20.29 -3.69
C LEU A 456 10.22 19.59 -2.38
N TRP A 457 9.35 18.75 -1.85
CA TRP A 457 9.41 18.16 -0.53
C TRP A 457 10.76 17.54 -0.15
N PRO A 458 11.44 16.76 -1.00
CA PRO A 458 12.71 16.12 -0.66
C PRO A 458 13.84 17.09 -0.32
N PHE A 459 13.83 18.29 -0.88
CA PHE A 459 14.91 19.29 -0.69
C PHE A 459 14.45 20.55 0.00
N SER A 460 13.23 21.02 -0.19
CA SER A 460 12.71 22.20 0.50
C SER A 460 12.59 21.98 2.01
N THR A 461 12.22 20.77 2.45
CA THR A 461 12.14 20.42 3.86
C THR A 461 13.48 20.44 4.58
N MET A 462 14.58 20.32 3.86
CA MET A 462 15.95 20.31 4.38
C MET A 462 16.66 21.66 4.30
N GLY A 463 15.93 22.71 3.93
CA GLY A 463 16.41 24.09 3.98
C GLY A 463 16.63 24.75 2.63
N TRP A 464 16.61 24.00 1.49
CA TRP A 464 16.67 24.63 0.18
C TRP A 464 15.59 25.73 0.03
N PRO A 465 15.86 26.92 -0.52
CA PRO A 465 16.99 27.28 -1.39
C PRO A 465 18.30 27.70 -0.69
N ASP A 466 18.38 27.63 0.65
CA ASP A 466 19.66 27.80 1.34
C ASP A 466 20.53 26.54 1.16
N GLU A 467 21.41 26.56 0.16
CA GLU A 467 22.31 25.45 -0.12
C GLU A 467 23.37 25.23 0.98
N ALA A 468 23.55 26.19 1.90
CA ALA A 468 24.42 26.06 3.05
C ALA A 468 23.77 25.39 4.26
N SER A 469 22.46 25.09 4.20
CA SER A 469 21.75 24.36 5.25
C SER A 469 22.46 23.02 5.57
N GLU A 470 22.75 22.79 6.85
CA GLU A 470 23.40 21.57 7.30
C GLU A 470 22.60 20.29 6.95
N ASP A 471 21.27 20.33 7.10
CA ASP A 471 20.41 19.20 6.80
C ASP A 471 20.38 18.95 5.29
N TYR A 472 20.34 19.98 4.44
CA TYR A 472 20.40 19.85 3.00
C TYR A 472 21.71 19.21 2.54
N GLN A 473 22.84 19.71 3.02
CA GLN A 473 24.16 19.17 2.67
C GLN A 473 24.38 17.73 3.14
N ARG A 474 23.74 17.33 4.26
CA ARG A 474 23.97 16.01 4.85
C ARG A 474 23.01 14.95 4.36
N TYR A 475 21.74 15.27 4.23
CA TYR A 475 20.67 14.29 4.04
C TYR A 475 20.01 14.31 2.67
N PHE A 476 20.31 15.30 1.84
CA PHE A 476 19.83 15.36 0.46
C PHE A 476 20.95 14.91 -0.51
N PRO A 477 20.66 14.12 -1.59
CA PRO A 477 19.41 13.41 -1.88
C PRO A 477 18.99 12.45 -0.77
N THR A 478 17.66 12.26 -0.57
CA THR A 478 17.18 11.32 0.43
C THR A 478 17.49 9.87 0.04
N SER A 479 17.57 8.98 1.03
CA SER A 479 17.96 7.58 0.77
C SER A 479 16.82 6.78 0.14
N THR A 480 15.61 6.93 0.67
CA THR A 480 14.45 6.17 0.22
C THR A 480 13.18 7.00 0.34
N LEU A 481 12.35 6.90 -0.68
CA LEU A 481 10.95 7.34 -0.64
C LEU A 481 10.05 6.10 -0.55
N VAL A 482 9.02 6.14 0.26
CA VAL A 482 7.98 5.12 0.31
C VAL A 482 6.65 5.77 -0.06
N THR A 483 5.89 5.18 -0.99
CA THR A 483 4.60 5.73 -1.41
C THR A 483 3.77 4.68 -2.14
N GLY A 484 2.45 4.93 -2.27
CA GLY A 484 1.55 4.11 -3.07
C GLY A 484 1.76 4.25 -4.58
N TYR A 485 1.40 3.22 -5.34
CA TYR A 485 1.50 3.25 -6.81
C TYR A 485 0.55 4.28 -7.46
N ASP A 486 -0.50 4.65 -6.77
CA ASP A 486 -1.54 5.56 -7.27
C ASP A 486 -1.10 7.03 -7.41
N ILE A 487 0.01 7.40 -6.76
CA ILE A 487 0.56 8.77 -6.83
C ILE A 487 1.93 8.88 -7.50
N ILE A 488 2.33 7.89 -8.29
CA ILE A 488 3.58 7.96 -9.06
C ILE A 488 3.56 9.16 -10.02
N ALA A 489 2.50 9.36 -10.77
CA ALA A 489 2.35 10.47 -11.69
C ALA A 489 2.16 11.81 -10.96
N PHE A 490 1.38 11.82 -9.87
CA PHE A 490 1.08 13.03 -9.12
C PHE A 490 2.27 13.58 -8.36
N TRP A 491 3.04 12.70 -7.74
CA TRP A 491 4.05 13.12 -6.78
C TRP A 491 5.47 12.67 -7.12
N VAL A 492 5.69 11.37 -7.31
CA VAL A 492 7.05 10.84 -7.57
C VAL A 492 7.69 11.47 -8.79
N SER A 493 6.96 11.51 -9.91
CA SER A 493 7.48 12.10 -11.15
C SER A 493 7.76 13.59 -11.01
N ARG A 494 6.90 14.32 -10.28
CA ARG A 494 7.08 15.75 -10.04
C ARG A 494 8.26 16.05 -9.14
N MET A 495 8.49 15.24 -8.12
CA MET A 495 9.71 15.35 -7.30
C MET A 495 10.97 15.11 -8.14
N ILE A 496 10.96 14.12 -9.01
CA ILE A 496 12.11 13.78 -9.85
C ILE A 496 12.46 14.96 -10.79
N PHE A 497 11.52 15.46 -11.60
CA PHE A 497 11.87 16.51 -12.53
C PHE A 497 12.17 17.86 -11.86
N GLN A 498 11.49 18.20 -10.76
CA GLN A 498 11.78 19.43 -10.02
C GLN A 498 13.16 19.36 -9.34
N SER A 499 13.50 18.24 -8.74
CA SER A 499 14.82 18.06 -8.14
C SER A 499 15.95 18.19 -9.17
N LEU A 500 15.82 17.50 -10.30
CA LEU A 500 16.81 17.59 -11.39
C LEU A 500 16.95 19.00 -11.96
N GLU A 501 15.83 19.76 -12.03
CA GLU A 501 15.85 21.14 -12.52
C GLU A 501 16.55 22.09 -11.57
N PHE A 502 16.31 21.98 -10.26
CA PHE A 502 16.72 22.96 -9.27
C PHE A 502 17.97 22.61 -8.50
N THR A 503 18.28 21.33 -8.34
CA THR A 503 19.46 20.86 -7.61
C THR A 503 20.48 20.15 -8.51
N GLY A 504 20.09 19.74 -9.70
CA GLY A 504 20.92 18.94 -10.60
C GLY A 504 21.03 17.46 -10.17
N GLU A 505 20.38 17.05 -9.08
CA GLU A 505 20.47 15.71 -8.51
C GLU A 505 19.09 15.06 -8.42
N ARG A 506 19.07 13.71 -8.43
CA ARG A 506 17.85 12.95 -8.11
C ARG A 506 17.35 13.27 -6.70
N PRO A 507 16.04 13.26 -6.45
CA PRO A 507 15.51 13.64 -5.13
C PRO A 507 15.73 12.57 -4.06
N PHE A 508 15.79 11.32 -4.47
CA PHE A 508 15.98 10.13 -3.63
C PHE A 508 16.66 9.03 -4.43
N GLN A 509 17.37 8.16 -3.73
CA GLN A 509 18.08 7.04 -4.36
C GLN A 509 17.08 5.93 -4.74
N ASN A 510 16.22 5.53 -3.79
CA ASN A 510 15.27 4.44 -3.95
C ASN A 510 13.83 4.93 -3.81
N VAL A 511 12.93 4.32 -4.54
CA VAL A 511 11.47 4.47 -4.36
C VAL A 511 10.85 3.10 -4.11
N LEU A 512 10.38 2.89 -2.90
CA LEU A 512 9.60 1.72 -2.55
C LEU A 512 8.12 2.02 -2.81
N ILE A 513 7.54 1.29 -3.75
CA ILE A 513 6.13 1.41 -4.12
C ILE A 513 5.34 0.31 -3.43
N HIS A 514 4.35 0.68 -2.64
CA HIS A 514 3.40 -0.25 -2.04
C HIS A 514 2.04 -0.21 -2.76
N GLY A 515 1.22 -1.26 -2.53
CA GLY A 515 -0.14 -1.33 -3.04
C GLY A 515 -1.15 -0.60 -2.14
N LEU A 516 -2.42 -0.92 -2.33
CA LEU A 516 -3.53 -0.38 -1.54
C LEU A 516 -4.06 -1.42 -0.57
N ILE A 517 -4.62 -0.97 0.56
CA ILE A 517 -5.34 -1.85 1.47
C ILE A 517 -6.80 -1.94 1.02
N ARG A 518 -7.28 -3.16 0.87
CA ARG A 518 -8.63 -3.50 0.46
C ARG A 518 -9.40 -4.17 1.60
N ASP A 519 -10.72 -4.12 1.53
CA ASP A 519 -11.58 -4.84 2.46
C ASP A 519 -11.50 -6.38 2.24
N GLU A 520 -12.19 -7.15 3.07
CA GLU A 520 -12.21 -8.61 2.98
C GLU A 520 -12.70 -9.16 1.62
N GLN A 521 -13.57 -8.40 0.93
CA GLN A 521 -14.09 -8.72 -0.39
C GLN A 521 -13.16 -8.26 -1.53
N GLY A 522 -12.03 -7.62 -1.21
CA GLY A 522 -11.07 -7.11 -2.18
C GLY A 522 -11.45 -5.78 -2.81
N ARG A 523 -12.44 -5.06 -2.25
CA ARG A 523 -12.85 -3.74 -2.75
C ARG A 523 -11.98 -2.64 -2.15
N LYS A 524 -11.75 -1.58 -2.91
CA LYS A 524 -11.09 -0.36 -2.39
C LYS A 524 -11.92 0.22 -1.24
N MET A 525 -11.26 0.53 -0.13
CA MET A 525 -11.93 1.19 0.99
C MET A 525 -12.25 2.64 0.63
N SER A 526 -13.48 3.06 0.88
CA SER A 526 -13.92 4.43 0.64
C SER A 526 -14.99 4.85 1.64
N LYS A 527 -15.10 6.16 1.89
CA LYS A 527 -16.16 6.73 2.75
C LYS A 527 -17.54 6.45 2.19
N SER A 528 -17.69 6.46 0.86
CA SER A 528 -18.97 6.22 0.19
C SER A 528 -19.48 4.78 0.32
N LEU A 529 -18.57 3.80 0.42
CA LEU A 529 -18.93 2.40 0.65
C LEU A 529 -19.09 2.05 2.13
N GLY A 530 -18.66 2.92 3.04
CA GLY A 530 -18.70 2.66 4.49
C GLY A 530 -17.86 1.48 4.96
N ASN A 531 -16.90 1.03 4.13
CA ASN A 531 -16.02 -0.11 4.39
C ASN A 531 -14.62 0.29 4.91
N GLY A 532 -14.44 1.56 5.24
CA GLY A 532 -13.18 2.06 5.82
C GLY A 532 -13.01 1.57 7.26
N ILE A 533 -11.79 1.20 7.60
CA ILE A 533 -11.39 0.78 8.95
C ILE A 533 -10.45 1.84 9.52
N ASP A 534 -10.79 2.32 10.73
CA ASP A 534 -9.92 3.24 11.46
C ASP A 534 -8.77 2.45 12.09
N PRO A 535 -7.50 2.77 11.77
CA PRO A 535 -6.36 2.10 12.40
C PRO A 535 -6.33 2.28 13.91
N MET A 536 -6.92 3.33 14.46
CA MET A 536 -6.97 3.56 15.91
C MET A 536 -7.86 2.56 16.62
N ASP A 537 -9.00 2.16 16.01
CA ASP A 537 -9.88 1.11 16.54
C ASP A 537 -9.17 -0.25 16.56
N VAL A 538 -8.36 -0.52 15.54
CA VAL A 538 -7.55 -1.74 15.47
C VAL A 538 -6.48 -1.75 16.55
N ILE A 539 -5.78 -0.62 16.76
CA ILE A 539 -4.75 -0.48 17.80
C ILE A 539 -5.36 -0.61 19.19
N GLU A 540 -6.51 -0.03 19.44
CA GLU A 540 -7.21 -0.15 20.73
C GLU A 540 -7.51 -1.61 21.08
N LYS A 541 -7.89 -2.40 20.08
CA LYS A 541 -8.24 -3.82 20.29
C LYS A 541 -7.02 -4.75 20.34
N TYR A 542 -6.05 -4.55 19.44
CA TYR A 542 -4.95 -5.51 19.20
C TYR A 542 -3.57 -4.98 19.59
N GLY A 543 -3.42 -3.66 19.76
CA GLY A 543 -2.15 -2.98 19.92
C GLY A 543 -1.49 -2.57 18.61
N ALA A 544 -0.58 -1.60 18.69
CA ALA A 544 0.16 -1.10 17.54
C ALA A 544 1.05 -2.17 16.90
N ASP A 545 1.73 -2.98 17.72
CA ASP A 545 2.64 -4.02 17.22
C ASP A 545 1.93 -5.09 16.38
N ALA A 546 0.72 -5.48 16.76
CA ALA A 546 -0.07 -6.44 15.98
C ALA A 546 -0.50 -5.87 14.63
N LEU A 547 -0.90 -4.60 14.59
CA LEU A 547 -1.21 -3.91 13.33
C LEU A 547 0.03 -3.79 12.45
N ARG A 548 1.16 -3.38 13.00
CA ARG A 548 2.44 -3.24 12.29
C ARG A 548 2.91 -4.58 11.73
N TRP A 549 2.78 -5.66 12.49
CA TRP A 549 3.08 -7.02 12.02
C TRP A 549 2.19 -7.43 10.87
N PHE A 550 0.89 -7.20 10.96
CA PHE A 550 -0.05 -7.47 9.87
C PHE A 550 0.32 -6.69 8.60
N LEU A 551 0.62 -5.39 8.74
CA LEU A 551 0.96 -4.52 7.61
C LEU A 551 2.29 -4.88 6.94
N SER A 552 3.24 -5.45 7.67
CA SER A 552 4.55 -5.86 7.16
C SER A 552 4.58 -7.30 6.63
N ASN A 553 3.91 -8.22 7.36
CA ASN A 553 3.98 -9.65 7.09
C ASN A 553 2.90 -10.08 6.08
N GLY A 554 3.25 -10.31 4.87
CA GLY A 554 2.34 -10.71 3.79
C GLY A 554 2.16 -9.64 2.72
N SER A 555 2.89 -8.54 2.84
CA SER A 555 3.00 -7.55 1.78
C SER A 555 4.15 -7.92 0.83
N ALA A 556 3.85 -7.98 -0.47
CA ALA A 556 4.89 -7.95 -1.50
C ALA A 556 4.92 -6.53 -2.09
N PRO A 557 6.11 -6.01 -2.44
CA PRO A 557 6.22 -4.67 -3.03
C PRO A 557 5.27 -4.48 -4.22
N GLY A 558 4.50 -3.40 -4.20
CA GLY A 558 3.58 -3.02 -5.26
C GLY A 558 2.29 -3.85 -5.37
N GLN A 559 2.00 -4.72 -4.41
CA GLN A 559 0.77 -5.51 -4.39
C GLN A 559 -0.20 -5.02 -3.32
N ASP A 560 -1.50 -5.14 -3.61
CA ASP A 560 -2.56 -4.81 -2.66
C ASP A 560 -2.65 -5.84 -1.54
N VAL A 561 -3.06 -5.39 -0.36
CA VAL A 561 -3.26 -6.24 0.82
C VAL A 561 -4.73 -6.21 1.22
N ARG A 562 -5.28 -7.38 1.53
CA ARG A 562 -6.63 -7.51 2.09
C ARG A 562 -6.58 -7.51 3.61
N PHE A 563 -7.28 -6.58 4.21
CA PHE A 563 -7.47 -6.55 5.65
C PHE A 563 -8.47 -7.61 6.07
N SER A 564 -8.19 -8.34 7.16
CA SER A 564 -9.16 -9.18 7.85
C SER A 564 -8.87 -9.25 9.34
N TYR A 565 -9.91 -9.36 10.16
CA TYR A 565 -9.76 -9.51 11.60
C TYR A 565 -9.16 -10.87 11.99
N GLU A 566 -9.38 -11.91 11.20
CA GLU A 566 -8.73 -13.21 11.39
C GLU A 566 -7.20 -13.10 11.32
N LYS A 567 -6.68 -12.33 10.38
CA LYS A 567 -5.24 -12.06 10.28
C LYS A 567 -4.73 -11.21 11.44
N MET A 568 -5.56 -10.31 11.97
CA MET A 568 -5.23 -9.55 13.17
C MET A 568 -5.17 -10.45 14.41
N ASP A 569 -6.12 -11.40 14.56
CA ASP A 569 -6.08 -12.42 15.60
C ASP A 569 -4.81 -13.27 15.52
N ALA A 570 -4.42 -13.68 14.32
CA ALA A 570 -3.16 -14.41 14.09
C ALA A 570 -1.93 -13.58 14.48
N SER A 571 -1.91 -12.29 14.16
CA SER A 571 -0.84 -11.37 14.54
C SER A 571 -0.73 -11.23 16.05
N TRP A 572 -1.84 -11.05 16.73
CA TRP A 572 -1.88 -10.99 18.20
C TRP A 572 -1.42 -12.31 18.85
N ASN A 573 -1.86 -13.45 18.31
CA ASN A 573 -1.44 -14.77 18.79
C ASN A 573 0.07 -14.98 18.67
N PHE A 574 0.68 -14.48 17.59
CA PHE A 574 2.13 -14.55 17.42
C PHE A 574 2.86 -13.75 18.49
N ILE A 575 2.42 -12.52 18.77
CA ILE A 575 2.99 -11.69 19.85
C ILE A 575 2.80 -12.37 21.21
N ASN A 576 1.64 -12.94 21.47
CA ASN A 576 1.37 -13.66 22.71
C ASN A 576 2.24 -14.92 22.87
N LYS A 577 2.58 -15.59 21.76
CA LYS A 577 3.55 -16.70 21.78
C LYS A 577 4.94 -16.22 22.19
N ILE A 578 5.42 -15.11 21.60
CA ILE A 578 6.70 -14.49 21.95
C ILE A 578 6.69 -14.08 23.43
N TRP A 579 5.62 -13.46 23.89
CA TRP A 579 5.44 -13.05 25.28
C TRP A 579 5.60 -14.22 26.25
N ASN A 580 4.91 -15.32 26.00
CA ASN A 580 4.99 -16.50 26.85
C ASN A 580 6.36 -17.18 26.80
N ALA A 581 7.00 -17.24 25.63
CA ALA A 581 8.37 -17.75 25.50
C ALA A 581 9.36 -16.88 26.29
N SER A 582 9.20 -15.55 26.21
CA SER A 582 10.02 -14.62 26.95
C SER A 582 9.85 -14.75 28.46
N ARG A 583 8.63 -14.99 28.94
CA ARG A 583 8.38 -15.29 30.38
C ARG A 583 9.14 -16.52 30.85
N PHE A 584 9.15 -17.58 30.04
CA PHE A 584 9.94 -18.79 30.36
C PHE A 584 11.44 -18.46 30.46
N VAL A 585 11.98 -17.72 29.51
CA VAL A 585 13.40 -17.32 29.54
C VAL A 585 13.70 -16.47 30.79
N ILE A 586 12.90 -15.42 31.04
CA ILE A 586 13.07 -14.52 32.19
C ILE A 586 13.11 -15.29 33.51
N MET A 587 12.21 -16.26 33.73
CA MET A 587 12.18 -17.10 34.94
C MET A 587 13.46 -17.95 35.08
N ASN A 588 14.06 -18.38 34.00
CA ASN A 588 15.26 -19.23 34.03
C ASN A 588 16.57 -18.44 34.15
N VAL A 589 16.54 -17.12 33.88
CA VAL A 589 17.71 -16.23 33.98
C VAL A 589 17.60 -15.24 35.13
N GLU A 590 16.70 -15.47 36.08
CA GLU A 590 16.53 -14.62 37.25
C GLU A 590 17.85 -14.43 37.98
N GLY A 591 18.22 -13.18 38.28
CA GLY A 591 19.46 -12.81 38.94
C GLY A 591 20.70 -12.70 38.03
N MET A 592 20.63 -13.11 36.76
CA MET A 592 21.69 -12.89 35.78
C MET A 592 21.75 -11.41 35.33
N THR A 593 22.95 -10.97 35.08
CA THR A 593 23.26 -9.66 34.46
C THR A 593 23.88 -9.88 33.08
N ALA A 594 24.00 -8.83 32.28
CA ALA A 594 24.63 -8.93 30.95
C ALA A 594 26.08 -9.46 30.98
N THR A 595 26.77 -9.25 32.11
CA THR A 595 28.15 -9.74 32.29
C THR A 595 28.23 -11.23 32.65
N ASP A 596 27.11 -11.85 33.02
CA ASP A 596 27.03 -13.29 33.35
C ASP A 596 26.78 -14.16 32.10
N ILE A 597 26.57 -13.56 30.90
CA ILE A 597 26.39 -14.27 29.66
C ILE A 597 27.74 -14.82 29.20
N ASP A 598 27.88 -16.15 29.21
CA ASP A 598 29.12 -16.85 28.89
C ASP A 598 28.88 -18.05 27.95
N PHE A 599 29.60 -18.05 26.84
CA PHE A 599 29.54 -19.11 25.81
C PHE A 599 30.72 -20.09 25.90
N SER A 600 31.58 -19.98 26.90
CA SER A 600 32.80 -20.78 27.01
C SER A 600 32.56 -22.23 27.42
N GLY A 601 31.41 -22.52 28.02
CA GLY A 601 31.02 -23.87 28.43
C GLY A 601 30.68 -24.80 27.27
N GLU A 602 30.58 -26.09 27.60
CA GLU A 602 30.15 -27.10 26.64
C GLU A 602 28.71 -26.85 26.18
N LYS A 603 28.53 -26.80 24.87
CA LYS A 603 27.24 -26.57 24.21
C LYS A 603 26.60 -27.90 23.84
N THR A 604 25.32 -28.09 24.12
CA THR A 604 24.54 -29.19 23.58
C THR A 604 24.41 -29.06 22.05
N VAL A 605 24.00 -30.15 21.38
CA VAL A 605 23.71 -30.07 19.96
C VAL A 605 22.57 -29.08 19.68
N ALA A 606 21.57 -29.01 20.53
CA ALA A 606 20.48 -28.04 20.41
C ALA A 606 20.99 -26.59 20.56
N ASP A 607 21.94 -26.33 21.45
CA ASP A 607 22.58 -25.03 21.61
C ASP A 607 23.32 -24.61 20.34
N ARG A 608 24.11 -25.50 19.75
CA ARG A 608 24.88 -25.23 18.52
C ARG A 608 23.94 -25.04 17.32
N TRP A 609 22.89 -25.85 17.25
CA TRP A 609 21.88 -25.74 16.22
C TRP A 609 21.15 -24.42 16.25
N ILE A 610 20.62 -23.96 17.41
CA ILE A 610 19.87 -22.71 17.48
C ILE A 610 20.73 -21.50 17.17
N LEU A 611 22.02 -21.50 17.55
CA LEU A 611 22.95 -20.45 17.19
C LEU A 611 23.23 -20.41 15.67
N THR A 612 23.35 -21.58 15.03
CA THR A 612 23.48 -21.67 13.56
C THR A 612 22.23 -21.15 12.88
N ARG A 613 21.05 -21.56 13.33
CA ARG A 613 19.76 -21.10 12.80
C ARG A 613 19.55 -19.60 12.98
N LEU A 614 20.00 -19.06 14.11
CA LEU A 614 19.99 -17.62 14.35
C LEU A 614 20.84 -16.88 13.33
N ASN A 615 22.07 -17.32 13.09
CA ASN A 615 22.96 -16.75 12.08
C ASN A 615 22.35 -16.73 10.67
N GLU A 616 21.78 -17.84 10.25
CA GLU A 616 21.08 -17.96 8.96
C GLU A 616 19.91 -16.97 8.89
N THR A 617 19.17 -16.86 9.97
CA THR A 617 18.03 -15.92 10.06
C THR A 617 18.48 -14.47 10.02
N VAL A 618 19.53 -14.12 10.76
CA VAL A 618 20.11 -12.76 10.74
C VAL A 618 20.55 -12.38 9.32
N ALA A 619 21.31 -13.27 8.65
CA ALA A 619 21.79 -13.02 7.30
C ALA A 619 20.62 -12.83 6.32
N ARG A 620 19.65 -13.73 6.36
CA ARG A 620 18.53 -13.73 5.43
C ARG A 620 17.57 -12.56 5.65
N VAL A 621 17.23 -12.24 6.90
CA VAL A 621 16.36 -11.10 7.22
C VAL A 621 17.03 -9.80 6.83
N THR A 622 18.33 -9.64 7.09
CA THR A 622 19.07 -8.44 6.69
C THR A 622 19.07 -8.25 5.18
N GLU A 623 19.36 -9.31 4.41
CA GLU A 623 19.29 -9.27 2.94
C GLU A 623 17.89 -8.87 2.44
N LEU A 624 16.83 -9.46 3.02
CA LEU A 624 15.45 -9.19 2.62
C LEU A 624 15.03 -7.74 2.93
N PHE A 625 15.45 -7.20 4.06
CA PHE A 625 15.23 -5.78 4.39
C PHE A 625 15.93 -4.85 3.42
N ASP A 626 17.18 -5.14 3.04
CA ASP A 626 17.93 -4.35 2.05
C ASP A 626 17.27 -4.37 0.65
N ARG A 627 16.47 -5.39 0.37
CA ARG A 627 15.69 -5.53 -0.86
C ARG A 627 14.23 -5.09 -0.71
N PHE A 628 13.86 -4.57 0.45
CA PHE A 628 12.47 -4.18 0.80
C PHE A 628 11.45 -5.33 0.71
N GLU A 629 11.88 -6.58 0.86
CA GLU A 629 11.03 -7.77 0.83
C GLU A 629 10.53 -8.12 2.25
N PHE A 630 9.82 -7.18 2.88
CA PHE A 630 9.42 -7.27 4.30
C PHE A 630 8.49 -8.43 4.62
N GLY A 631 7.59 -8.80 3.69
CA GLY A 631 6.70 -9.95 3.88
C GLY A 631 7.45 -11.27 3.98
N GLU A 632 8.50 -11.44 3.17
CA GLU A 632 9.36 -12.61 3.26
C GLU A 632 10.24 -12.58 4.51
N ALA A 633 10.77 -11.41 4.87
CA ALA A 633 11.51 -11.23 6.12
C ALA A 633 10.65 -11.62 7.34
N GLY A 634 9.40 -11.18 7.37
CA GLY A 634 8.43 -11.55 8.41
C GLY A 634 8.19 -13.07 8.47
N ARG A 635 8.10 -13.74 7.33
CA ARG A 635 7.95 -15.20 7.28
C ARG A 635 9.18 -15.93 7.84
N GLN A 636 10.39 -15.48 7.50
CA GLN A 636 11.64 -16.03 8.05
C GLN A 636 11.71 -15.85 9.56
N LEU A 637 11.37 -14.66 10.07
CA LEU A 637 11.28 -14.39 11.50
C LEU A 637 10.24 -15.26 12.19
N TYR A 638 9.05 -15.38 11.61
CA TYR A 638 7.98 -16.20 12.16
C TYR A 638 8.42 -17.68 12.31
N ASN A 639 8.98 -18.26 11.25
CA ASN A 639 9.41 -19.64 11.26
C ASN A 639 10.53 -19.88 12.29
N PHE A 640 11.54 -19.02 12.33
CA PHE A 640 12.61 -19.13 13.32
C PHE A 640 12.09 -19.00 14.75
N ILE A 641 11.25 -18.01 15.02
CA ILE A 641 10.77 -17.72 16.37
C ILE A 641 9.77 -18.78 16.83
N TRP A 642 8.75 -19.05 16.01
CA TRP A 642 7.68 -19.99 16.39
C TRP A 642 8.16 -21.43 16.41
N ASP A 643 8.73 -21.90 15.29
CA ASP A 643 9.11 -23.29 15.14
C ASP A 643 10.45 -23.59 15.84
N ASP A 644 11.54 -22.93 15.42
CA ASP A 644 12.87 -23.31 15.90
C ASP A 644 13.08 -22.94 17.37
N PHE A 645 12.80 -21.69 17.73
CA PHE A 645 13.04 -21.21 19.11
C PHE A 645 11.96 -21.70 20.10
N CYS A 646 10.68 -21.40 19.85
CA CYS A 646 9.61 -21.69 20.81
C CYS A 646 9.27 -23.18 20.88
N ASP A 647 9.03 -23.84 19.74
CA ASP A 647 8.53 -25.21 19.71
C ASP A 647 9.63 -26.25 19.89
N TRP A 648 10.86 -25.96 19.49
CA TRP A 648 11.97 -26.92 19.60
C TRP A 648 13.00 -26.52 20.65
N TYR A 649 13.70 -25.38 20.47
CA TYR A 649 14.84 -25.09 21.36
C TYR A 649 14.44 -24.92 22.82
N ILE A 650 13.39 -24.17 23.12
CA ILE A 650 12.90 -24.02 24.50
C ILE A 650 12.58 -25.40 25.11
N GLU A 651 11.89 -26.27 24.38
CA GLU A 651 11.54 -27.60 24.87
C GLU A 651 12.76 -28.49 25.09
N MET A 652 13.75 -28.44 24.18
CA MET A 652 15.00 -29.18 24.32
C MET A 652 15.88 -28.67 25.47
N SER A 653 15.91 -27.36 25.70
CA SER A 653 16.68 -26.76 26.79
C SER A 653 16.22 -27.17 28.18
N LYS A 654 14.95 -27.57 28.34
CA LYS A 654 14.39 -27.98 29.63
C LYS A 654 15.11 -29.16 30.27
N GLU A 655 15.67 -30.06 29.47
CA GLU A 655 16.46 -31.20 29.97
C GLU A 655 17.68 -30.70 30.76
N ILE A 656 18.41 -29.75 30.22
CA ILE A 656 19.58 -29.16 30.88
C ILE A 656 19.15 -28.26 32.02
N LEU A 657 18.16 -27.40 31.81
CA LEU A 657 17.73 -26.42 32.83
C LEU A 657 17.18 -27.07 34.10
N TYR A 658 16.58 -28.26 34.01
CA TYR A 658 16.03 -29.01 35.17
C TYR A 658 16.95 -30.15 35.65
N GLY A 659 18.10 -30.33 34.99
CA GLY A 659 19.13 -31.28 35.37
C GLY A 659 19.94 -30.81 36.59
N ASP A 660 21.03 -31.52 36.92
CA ASP A 660 21.87 -31.21 38.09
C ASP A 660 23.21 -30.55 37.74
N ASN A 661 23.55 -30.42 36.47
CA ASN A 661 24.83 -29.85 36.01
C ASN A 661 24.75 -28.32 35.90
N GLU A 662 25.21 -27.61 36.92
CA GLU A 662 25.16 -26.14 36.97
C GLU A 662 26.00 -25.46 35.89
N ALA A 663 27.12 -26.05 35.44
CA ALA A 663 27.92 -25.49 34.34
C ALA A 663 27.17 -25.57 33.03
N ALA A 664 26.53 -26.69 32.72
CA ALA A 664 25.70 -26.85 31.51
C ALA A 664 24.48 -25.93 31.55
N LYS A 665 23.82 -25.77 32.72
CA LYS A 665 22.73 -24.82 32.89
C LYS A 665 23.15 -23.40 32.59
N GLN A 666 24.33 -22.96 33.05
CA GLN A 666 24.81 -21.60 32.81
C GLN A 666 25.01 -21.34 31.32
N THR A 667 25.59 -22.29 30.58
CA THR A 667 25.78 -22.18 29.14
C THR A 667 24.44 -22.10 28.41
N THR A 668 23.49 -23.00 28.72
CA THR A 668 22.16 -23.00 28.08
C THR A 668 21.35 -21.75 28.42
N ARG A 669 21.42 -21.24 29.66
CA ARG A 669 20.80 -19.96 30.08
C ARG A 669 21.38 -18.80 29.28
N SER A 670 22.70 -18.77 29.09
CA SER A 670 23.38 -17.74 28.31
C SER A 670 22.91 -17.75 26.85
N ILE A 671 22.78 -18.94 26.24
CA ILE A 671 22.32 -19.08 24.85
C ILE A 671 20.83 -18.76 24.71
N LEU A 672 19.98 -19.13 25.68
CA LEU A 672 18.58 -18.77 25.70
C LEU A 672 18.37 -17.26 25.71
N VAL A 673 19.02 -16.57 26.64
CA VAL A 673 18.86 -15.12 26.75
C VAL A 673 19.47 -14.37 25.59
N TYR A 674 20.64 -14.83 25.08
CA TYR A 674 21.25 -14.27 23.89
C TYR A 674 20.36 -14.44 22.67
N THR A 675 19.83 -15.64 22.43
CA THR A 675 18.93 -15.89 21.29
C THR A 675 17.69 -15.02 21.38
N LEU A 676 17.08 -14.88 22.58
CA LEU A 676 15.94 -13.99 22.77
C LEU A 676 16.31 -12.52 22.53
N ASP A 677 17.45 -12.04 23.05
CA ASP A 677 17.93 -10.68 22.78
C ASP A 677 18.06 -10.40 21.28
N GLN A 678 18.65 -11.31 20.52
CA GLN A 678 18.80 -11.18 19.07
C GLN A 678 17.44 -11.22 18.33
N ILE A 679 16.52 -12.07 18.78
CA ILE A 679 15.14 -12.08 18.26
C ILE A 679 14.47 -10.72 18.48
N LEU A 680 14.57 -10.16 19.70
CA LEU A 680 13.97 -8.87 20.01
C LEU A 680 14.56 -7.75 19.17
N ARG A 681 15.87 -7.77 18.90
CA ARG A 681 16.55 -6.80 18.03
C ARG A 681 16.11 -6.92 16.58
N LEU A 682 15.94 -8.14 16.05
CA LEU A 682 15.42 -8.38 14.69
C LEU A 682 13.96 -7.96 14.53
N LEU A 683 13.14 -8.14 15.57
CA LEU A 683 11.72 -7.79 15.57
C LEU A 683 11.47 -6.31 15.85
N HIS A 684 12.37 -5.63 16.56
CA HIS A 684 12.14 -4.24 17.01
C HIS A 684 11.72 -3.27 15.89
N PRO A 685 12.29 -3.31 14.70
CA PRO A 685 11.83 -2.48 13.59
C PRO A 685 10.33 -2.66 13.26
N ILE A 686 9.81 -3.86 13.48
CA ILE A 686 8.40 -4.20 13.18
C ILE A 686 7.51 -3.98 14.40
N MET A 687 7.95 -4.47 15.58
CA MET A 687 7.18 -4.51 16.83
C MET A 687 7.92 -3.74 17.95
N PRO A 688 7.98 -2.40 17.90
CA PRO A 688 8.84 -1.64 18.78
C PRO A 688 8.41 -1.69 20.27
N PHE A 689 7.12 -1.77 20.57
CA PHE A 689 6.62 -1.68 21.95
C PHE A 689 6.86 -2.96 22.74
N VAL A 690 6.41 -4.09 22.25
CA VAL A 690 6.54 -5.38 22.96
C VAL A 690 7.99 -5.82 23.07
N THR A 691 8.79 -5.55 22.04
CA THR A 691 10.21 -5.90 22.06
C THR A 691 10.99 -5.09 23.09
N GLU A 692 10.73 -3.80 23.20
CA GLU A 692 11.33 -2.95 24.22
C GLU A 692 10.91 -3.39 25.62
N GLU A 693 9.63 -3.67 25.87
CA GLU A 693 9.11 -4.13 27.16
C GLU A 693 9.78 -5.43 27.61
N ILE A 694 9.91 -6.41 26.74
CA ILE A 694 10.57 -7.67 27.06
C ILE A 694 12.07 -7.45 27.29
N TRP A 695 12.71 -6.65 26.45
CA TRP A 695 14.15 -6.40 26.50
C TRP A 695 14.58 -5.72 27.81
N GLU A 696 13.78 -4.80 28.33
CA GLU A 696 14.02 -4.18 29.64
C GLU A 696 14.01 -5.19 30.81
N LYS A 697 13.43 -6.39 30.63
CA LYS A 697 13.29 -7.43 31.66
C LYS A 697 14.36 -8.52 31.59
N ILE A 698 15.07 -8.65 30.49
CA ILE A 698 16.16 -9.62 30.32
C ILE A 698 17.53 -8.97 30.60
N PRO A 699 18.58 -9.76 30.92
CA PRO A 699 19.95 -9.26 30.94
C PRO A 699 20.35 -8.63 29.58
N HIS A 700 20.65 -7.34 29.57
CA HIS A 700 21.03 -6.60 28.36
C HIS A 700 22.03 -5.49 28.65
N GLN A 701 22.64 -4.93 27.60
CA GLN A 701 23.46 -3.73 27.65
C GLN A 701 22.83 -2.62 26.81
N GLY A 702 22.89 -1.37 27.29
CA GLY A 702 22.32 -0.21 26.59
C GLY A 702 21.03 0.29 27.27
N GLU A 703 20.53 1.41 26.79
CA GLU A 703 19.38 2.12 27.39
C GLU A 703 18.06 1.79 26.70
N SER A 704 18.09 1.48 25.41
CA SER A 704 16.89 1.20 24.62
C SER A 704 17.24 0.42 23.35
N LEU A 705 16.33 -0.47 22.91
CA LEU A 705 16.43 -1.16 21.61
C LEU A 705 16.42 -0.19 20.44
N VAL A 706 15.82 0.97 20.57
CA VAL A 706 15.76 2.00 19.52
C VAL A 706 17.15 2.35 19.00
N VAL A 707 18.16 2.33 19.87
CA VAL A 707 19.56 2.67 19.55
C VAL A 707 20.54 1.52 19.81
N ALA A 708 20.04 0.33 20.10
CA ALA A 708 20.86 -0.87 20.25
C ALA A 708 21.40 -1.34 18.89
N GLU A 709 22.52 -2.05 18.91
CA GLU A 709 23.13 -2.60 17.69
C GLU A 709 22.24 -3.66 17.04
N TYR A 710 22.12 -3.59 15.73
CA TYR A 710 21.42 -4.60 14.93
C TYR A 710 22.20 -5.92 14.91
N PRO A 711 21.55 -7.09 14.93
CA PRO A 711 22.23 -8.38 14.90
C PRO A 711 23.15 -8.55 13.69
N VAL A 712 24.30 -9.16 13.92
CA VAL A 712 25.27 -9.52 12.89
C VAL A 712 25.56 -11.02 12.94
N VAL A 713 26.05 -11.56 11.82
CA VAL A 713 26.48 -12.96 11.75
C VAL A 713 27.79 -13.16 12.51
N HIS A 714 27.85 -14.21 13.33
CA HIS A 714 29.04 -14.64 14.06
C HIS A 714 29.50 -16.00 13.53
N GLU A 715 30.56 -16.01 12.70
CA GLU A 715 31.05 -17.22 12.05
C GLU A 715 31.39 -18.35 13.03
N GLU A 716 31.79 -18.01 14.24
CA GLU A 716 32.10 -18.99 15.30
C GLU A 716 30.88 -19.76 15.82
N PHE A 717 29.66 -19.34 15.50
CA PHE A 717 28.43 -20.03 15.87
C PHE A 717 27.91 -20.98 14.80
N ASN A 718 28.54 -21.04 13.63
CA ASN A 718 28.10 -21.91 12.57
C ASN A 718 28.54 -23.36 12.82
N ASP A 719 27.58 -24.27 12.89
CA ASP A 719 27.77 -25.73 12.98
C ASP A 719 26.80 -26.44 12.03
N GLU A 720 27.25 -26.62 10.80
CA GLU A 720 26.44 -27.25 9.76
C GLU A 720 26.10 -28.72 10.09
N ALA A 721 26.99 -29.43 10.81
CA ALA A 721 26.75 -30.83 11.18
C ALA A 721 25.61 -30.89 12.22
N ALA A 722 25.63 -30.03 13.23
CA ALA A 722 24.54 -29.91 14.19
C ALA A 722 23.23 -29.51 13.49
N ALA A 723 23.26 -28.57 12.54
CA ALA A 723 22.08 -28.15 11.80
C ALA A 723 21.45 -29.29 10.99
N ARG A 724 22.24 -30.01 10.22
CA ARG A 724 21.77 -31.19 9.45
C ARG A 724 21.23 -32.29 10.35
N GLY A 725 21.97 -32.67 11.39
CA GLY A 725 21.56 -33.71 12.31
C GLY A 725 20.27 -33.40 13.06
N MET A 726 20.10 -32.14 13.49
CA MET A 726 18.88 -31.68 14.13
C MET A 726 17.65 -31.71 13.22
N GLU A 727 17.80 -31.45 11.91
CA GLU A 727 16.66 -31.62 10.98
C GLU A 727 16.21 -33.08 10.91
N VAL A 728 17.12 -34.03 10.83
CA VAL A 728 16.78 -35.48 10.85
C VAL A 728 16.10 -35.82 12.19
N LEU A 729 16.64 -35.36 13.32
CA LEU A 729 16.04 -35.61 14.63
C LEU A 729 14.59 -35.05 14.72
N LYS A 730 14.39 -33.82 14.22
CA LYS A 730 13.04 -33.23 14.17
C LYS A 730 12.10 -34.01 13.26
N GLU A 731 12.58 -34.50 12.11
CA GLU A 731 11.79 -35.37 11.21
C GLU A 731 11.37 -36.64 11.90
N VAL A 732 12.27 -37.31 12.63
CA VAL A 732 11.96 -38.54 13.40
C VAL A 732 10.85 -38.22 14.41
N ILE A 733 11.03 -37.19 15.23
CA ILE A 733 10.06 -36.82 16.29
C ILE A 733 8.70 -36.47 15.69
N ARG A 734 8.68 -35.66 14.62
CA ARG A 734 7.43 -35.32 13.91
C ARG A 734 6.73 -36.54 13.35
N SER A 735 7.47 -37.43 12.69
CA SER A 735 6.92 -38.64 12.10
C SER A 735 6.34 -39.56 13.17
N VAL A 736 7.02 -39.75 14.29
CA VAL A 736 6.49 -40.53 15.42
C VAL A 736 5.21 -39.93 15.97
N ARG A 737 5.19 -38.58 16.14
CA ARG A 737 3.97 -37.87 16.61
C ARG A 737 2.81 -38.03 15.62
N ASN A 738 3.08 -37.92 14.33
CA ASN A 738 2.07 -38.04 13.28
C ASN A 738 1.49 -39.45 13.26
N ILE A 739 2.37 -40.47 13.31
CA ILE A 739 1.94 -41.88 13.38
C ILE A 739 1.09 -42.11 14.65
N ARG A 740 1.53 -41.64 15.80
CA ARG A 740 0.75 -41.75 17.05
C ARG A 740 -0.63 -41.10 16.92
N ALA A 741 -0.72 -39.94 16.27
CA ALA A 741 -1.99 -39.26 16.05
C ALA A 741 -2.89 -40.04 15.09
N GLU A 742 -2.33 -40.62 14.03
CA GLU A 742 -3.05 -41.43 13.05
C GLU A 742 -3.69 -42.67 13.68
N VAL A 743 -2.98 -43.27 14.61
CA VAL A 743 -3.46 -44.51 15.29
C VAL A 743 -4.01 -44.25 16.71
N ASN A 744 -4.26 -43.00 17.06
CA ASN A 744 -4.78 -42.56 18.37
C ASN A 744 -3.99 -43.08 19.59
N THR A 745 -2.67 -43.19 19.46
CA THR A 745 -1.80 -43.63 20.56
C THR A 745 -1.30 -42.42 21.36
N PRO A 746 -1.60 -42.29 22.65
CA PRO A 746 -1.15 -41.19 23.47
C PRO A 746 0.37 -41.24 23.69
N LEU A 747 0.98 -40.05 23.88
CA LEU A 747 2.42 -39.92 24.14
C LEU A 747 2.88 -40.67 25.41
N SER A 748 2.00 -40.82 26.39
CA SER A 748 2.28 -41.55 27.64
C SER A 748 2.43 -43.05 27.45
N LYS A 749 1.95 -43.61 26.33
CA LYS A 749 2.12 -45.05 26.02
C LYS A 749 3.49 -45.29 25.41
N PRO A 750 4.35 -46.15 26.01
CA PRO A 750 5.64 -46.49 25.41
C PRO A 750 5.48 -47.19 24.05
N ILE A 751 6.46 -47.08 23.16
CA ILE A 751 6.49 -47.66 21.82
C ILE A 751 7.83 -48.33 21.55
N THR A 752 7.87 -49.29 20.63
CA THR A 752 9.11 -49.75 19.98
C THR A 752 9.39 -48.85 18.79
N LEU A 753 10.55 -48.17 18.79
CA LEU A 753 11.00 -47.29 17.71
C LEU A 753 12.23 -47.84 17.04
N LEU A 754 12.12 -48.24 15.80
CA LEU A 754 13.20 -48.77 14.98
C LEU A 754 13.57 -47.77 13.92
N ILE A 755 14.85 -47.36 13.86
CA ILE A 755 15.35 -46.38 12.89
C ILE A 755 16.44 -47.08 12.06
N LYS A 756 16.13 -47.29 10.79
CA LYS A 756 17.06 -47.83 9.82
C LYS A 756 17.74 -46.71 9.07
N THR A 757 19.07 -46.75 9.06
CA THR A 757 19.83 -45.79 8.26
C THR A 757 21.11 -46.43 7.71
N ASN A 758 21.42 -46.16 6.44
CA ASN A 758 22.67 -46.49 5.81
C ASN A 758 23.69 -45.34 5.83
N ASP A 759 23.24 -44.14 6.31
CA ASP A 759 24.05 -42.97 6.45
C ASP A 759 24.79 -42.99 7.80
N THR A 760 26.12 -43.02 7.75
CA THR A 760 26.94 -43.09 8.96
C THR A 760 26.81 -41.84 9.82
N GLU A 761 26.74 -40.67 9.20
CA GLU A 761 26.60 -39.40 9.94
C GLU A 761 25.27 -39.34 10.68
N VAL A 762 24.17 -39.76 10.04
CA VAL A 762 22.83 -39.84 10.65
C VAL A 762 22.82 -40.86 11.81
N GLU A 763 23.43 -42.05 11.62
CA GLU A 763 23.50 -43.10 12.65
C GLU A 763 24.25 -42.59 13.89
N GLU A 764 25.44 -42.01 13.69
CA GLU A 764 26.26 -41.48 14.78
C GLU A 764 25.55 -40.35 15.49
N PHE A 765 24.92 -39.42 14.73
CA PHE A 765 24.22 -38.29 15.29
C PHE A 765 23.03 -38.73 16.16
N LEU A 766 22.15 -39.58 15.64
CA LEU A 766 20.97 -40.05 16.36
C LEU A 766 21.36 -40.88 17.60
N THR A 767 22.42 -41.70 17.48
CA THR A 767 22.95 -42.52 18.59
C THR A 767 23.54 -41.65 19.72
N ALA A 768 24.23 -40.56 19.35
CA ALA A 768 24.76 -39.60 20.32
C ALA A 768 23.68 -38.76 21.00
N ASN A 769 22.47 -38.65 20.43
CA ASN A 769 21.41 -37.79 20.88
C ASN A 769 20.09 -38.53 21.22
N THR A 770 20.20 -39.76 21.70
CA THR A 770 19.04 -40.62 22.04
C THR A 770 18.18 -40.01 23.14
N SER A 771 18.74 -39.21 24.03
CA SER A 771 17.99 -38.56 25.13
C SER A 771 16.81 -37.71 24.59
N TYR A 772 16.97 -37.05 23.47
CA TYR A 772 15.87 -36.32 22.82
C TYR A 772 14.80 -37.27 22.26
N LEU A 773 15.20 -38.38 21.67
CA LEU A 773 14.26 -39.42 21.19
C LEU A 773 13.49 -40.05 22.35
N GLU A 774 14.19 -40.38 23.44
CA GLU A 774 13.57 -40.88 24.68
C GLU A 774 12.54 -39.91 25.23
N ARG A 775 12.89 -38.65 25.32
CA ARG A 775 12.01 -37.62 25.87
C ARG A 775 10.78 -37.34 25.00
N PHE A 776 10.98 -37.19 23.68
CA PHE A 776 9.91 -36.72 22.78
C PHE A 776 9.11 -37.86 22.13
N CYS A 777 9.66 -39.07 22.04
CA CYS A 777 8.98 -40.23 21.43
C CYS A 777 8.51 -41.23 22.47
N ASN A 778 9.06 -41.24 23.69
CA ASN A 778 8.78 -42.21 24.75
C ASN A 778 8.89 -43.66 24.30
N PRO A 779 10.07 -44.12 23.76
CA PRO A 779 10.27 -45.51 23.39
C PRO A 779 10.51 -46.37 24.64
N GLU A 780 9.93 -47.59 24.69
CA GLU A 780 10.38 -48.65 25.61
C GLU A 780 11.57 -49.39 25.02
N GLU A 781 11.68 -49.44 23.70
CA GLU A 781 12.80 -50.00 22.94
C GLU A 781 13.16 -49.03 21.79
N LEU A 782 14.44 -48.66 21.69
CA LEU A 782 14.98 -47.80 20.63
C LEU A 782 16.14 -48.52 19.98
N VAL A 783 16.03 -48.82 18.67
CA VAL A 783 17.10 -49.41 17.88
C VAL A 783 17.40 -48.52 16.69
N ILE A 784 18.69 -48.14 16.58
CA ILE A 784 19.22 -47.39 15.44
C ILE A 784 20.29 -48.23 14.78
N SER A 785 20.06 -48.69 13.57
CA SER A 785 21.00 -49.63 12.90
C SER A 785 20.74 -49.72 11.39
N ARG A 786 21.75 -50.10 10.65
CA ARG A 786 21.68 -50.43 9.21
C ARG A 786 21.02 -51.80 8.97
N GLU A 787 21.09 -52.70 9.95
CA GLU A 787 20.69 -54.09 9.83
C GLU A 787 19.21 -54.33 10.15
N ILE A 788 18.44 -53.31 10.39
CA ILE A 788 17.01 -53.43 10.68
C ILE A 788 16.27 -53.93 9.44
N GLU A 789 15.60 -55.07 9.60
CA GLU A 789 14.62 -55.56 8.65
C GLU A 789 13.26 -54.94 8.96
N ALA A 790 12.57 -54.49 7.91
CA ALA A 790 11.24 -53.89 8.09
C ALA A 790 10.28 -54.92 8.69
N PRO A 791 9.64 -54.67 9.84
CA PRO A 791 8.65 -55.59 10.40
C PRO A 791 7.48 -55.78 9.44
N GLU A 792 6.93 -56.98 9.34
CA GLU A 792 5.80 -57.26 8.43
C GLU A 792 4.58 -56.38 8.71
N LEU A 793 4.41 -55.99 9.96
CA LEU A 793 3.28 -55.19 10.43
C LEU A 793 3.79 -54.02 11.28
N ALA A 794 4.13 -52.94 10.61
CA ALA A 794 4.57 -51.68 11.23
C ALA A 794 4.02 -50.47 10.48
N MET A 795 3.81 -49.39 11.21
CA MET A 795 3.73 -48.04 10.61
C MET A 795 5.15 -47.61 10.26
N SER A 796 5.34 -47.02 9.09
CA SER A 796 6.65 -46.54 8.64
C SER A 796 6.60 -45.12 8.14
N ALA A 797 7.75 -44.46 8.20
CA ALA A 797 7.97 -43.17 7.54
C ALA A 797 9.38 -43.12 6.95
N VAL A 798 9.48 -42.60 5.73
CA VAL A 798 10.75 -42.35 5.06
C VAL A 798 11.20 -40.91 5.41
N LEU A 799 12.44 -40.80 5.85
CA LEU A 799 13.05 -39.55 6.30
C LEU A 799 14.29 -39.24 5.43
N THR A 800 14.85 -38.06 5.64
CA THR A 800 16.12 -37.67 5.03
C THR A 800 17.26 -38.53 5.58
N GLY A 801 17.71 -39.52 4.79
CA GLY A 801 18.81 -40.42 5.16
C GLY A 801 18.43 -41.58 6.11
N ALA A 802 17.15 -41.76 6.45
CA ALA A 802 16.70 -42.84 7.35
C ALA A 802 15.28 -43.28 7.03
N GLU A 803 14.89 -44.40 7.61
CA GLU A 803 13.55 -44.97 7.58
C GLU A 803 13.18 -45.43 8.99
N LEU A 804 12.01 -45.03 9.47
CA LEU A 804 11.55 -45.46 10.77
C LEU A 804 10.38 -46.43 10.70
N PHE A 805 10.34 -47.34 11.68
CA PHE A 805 9.27 -48.32 11.84
C PHE A 805 8.77 -48.32 13.28
N LEU A 806 7.44 -48.31 13.42
CA LEU A 806 6.75 -48.53 14.67
C LEU A 806 5.91 -49.78 14.54
N PRO A 807 6.32 -50.91 15.12
CA PRO A 807 5.56 -52.18 15.09
C PRO A 807 4.15 -51.97 15.65
N LEU A 808 3.13 -52.46 14.99
CA LEU A 808 1.74 -52.35 15.41
C LEU A 808 1.47 -53.12 16.69
N ALA A 809 2.18 -54.23 16.92
CA ALA A 809 2.12 -54.97 18.17
C ALA A 809 2.62 -54.07 19.32
N GLY A 810 1.75 -53.75 20.25
CA GLY A 810 2.03 -52.76 21.35
C GLY A 810 1.68 -51.31 21.04
N LEU A 811 1.61 -50.89 19.76
CA LEU A 811 1.26 -49.50 19.37
C LEU A 811 -0.25 -49.22 19.54
N ILE A 812 -1.07 -50.20 19.11
CA ILE A 812 -2.55 -50.07 19.19
C ILE A 812 -3.11 -51.25 20.03
N ASN A 813 -4.30 -51.03 20.61
CA ASN A 813 -5.14 -52.10 21.07
C ASN A 813 -5.87 -52.66 19.85
N ILE A 814 -5.41 -53.80 19.34
CA ILE A 814 -5.88 -54.42 18.10
C ILE A 814 -7.38 -54.64 18.13
N GLU A 815 -7.92 -55.11 19.28
CA GLU A 815 -9.35 -55.36 19.41
C GLU A 815 -10.19 -54.08 19.37
N GLU A 816 -9.74 -53.04 20.06
CA GLU A 816 -10.42 -51.73 20.06
C GLU A 816 -10.33 -51.06 18.68
N GLU A 817 -9.19 -51.16 18.00
CA GLU A 817 -9.02 -50.57 16.68
C GLU A 817 -9.85 -51.32 15.62
N ILE A 818 -9.92 -52.63 15.69
CA ILE A 818 -10.83 -53.43 14.84
C ILE A 818 -12.26 -52.99 15.10
N ALA A 819 -12.68 -52.83 16.35
CA ALA A 819 -14.03 -52.39 16.69
C ALA A 819 -14.34 -50.97 16.19
N ARG A 820 -13.34 -50.07 16.21
CA ARG A 820 -13.44 -48.72 15.65
C ARG A 820 -13.61 -48.74 14.14
N LEU A 821 -12.74 -49.50 13.46
CA LEU A 821 -12.76 -49.68 12.00
C LEU A 821 -14.05 -50.38 11.52
N GLU A 822 -14.58 -51.31 12.30
CA GLU A 822 -15.87 -51.94 11.98
C GLU A 822 -17.04 -50.94 12.03
N LYS A 823 -17.02 -50.03 12.96
CA LYS A 823 -17.99 -48.89 13.00
C LYS A 823 -17.82 -47.96 11.80
N GLU A 824 -16.60 -47.69 11.42
CA GLU A 824 -16.28 -46.89 10.25
C GLU A 824 -16.70 -47.57 8.96
N LEU A 825 -16.47 -48.89 8.85
CA LEU A 825 -16.93 -49.72 7.75
C LEU A 825 -18.45 -49.70 7.62
N ASP A 826 -19.16 -49.80 8.75
CA ASP A 826 -20.62 -49.71 8.76
C ASP A 826 -21.12 -48.33 8.26
N LYS A 827 -20.46 -47.27 8.68
CA LYS A 827 -20.74 -45.91 8.18
C LYS A 827 -20.57 -45.84 6.65
N TRP A 828 -19.42 -46.27 6.13
CA TRP A 828 -19.15 -46.22 4.68
C TRP A 828 -20.08 -47.15 3.91
N THR A 829 -20.42 -48.29 4.46
CA THR A 829 -21.40 -49.22 3.87
C THR A 829 -22.78 -48.56 3.75
N LYS A 830 -23.21 -47.82 4.74
CA LYS A 830 -24.48 -47.07 4.70
C LYS A 830 -24.45 -45.95 3.67
N GLU A 831 -23.34 -45.24 3.58
CA GLU A 831 -23.18 -44.14 2.61
C GLU A 831 -23.14 -44.66 1.17
N VAL A 832 -22.38 -45.74 0.91
CA VAL A 832 -22.38 -46.45 -0.39
C VAL A 832 -23.81 -46.87 -0.79
N LYS A 833 -24.53 -47.55 0.11
CA LYS A 833 -25.93 -47.94 -0.13
C LYS A 833 -26.85 -46.75 -0.41
N ARG A 834 -26.65 -45.66 0.29
CA ARG A 834 -27.44 -44.43 0.12
C ARG A 834 -27.21 -43.85 -1.28
N VAL A 835 -25.97 -43.75 -1.71
CA VAL A 835 -25.62 -43.18 -3.01
C VAL A 835 -26.03 -44.12 -4.14
N GLN A 836 -25.83 -45.45 -3.99
CA GLN A 836 -26.26 -46.46 -4.95
C GLN A 836 -27.80 -46.47 -5.06
N GLY A 837 -28.53 -46.32 -3.95
CA GLY A 837 -29.97 -46.18 -3.96
C GLY A 837 -30.47 -44.97 -4.74
N LYS A 838 -29.75 -43.85 -4.67
CA LYS A 838 -30.02 -42.66 -5.50
C LYS A 838 -29.73 -42.90 -6.98
N LEU A 839 -28.57 -43.48 -7.29
CA LEU A 839 -28.13 -43.73 -8.67
C LEU A 839 -28.94 -44.88 -9.35
N SER A 840 -29.55 -45.80 -8.62
CA SER A 840 -30.45 -46.81 -9.13
C SER A 840 -31.88 -46.32 -9.34
N ASN A 841 -32.23 -45.13 -8.88
CA ASN A 841 -33.53 -44.54 -9.10
C ASN A 841 -33.58 -43.87 -10.48
N GLU A 842 -34.23 -44.55 -11.43
CA GLU A 842 -34.37 -44.06 -12.81
C GLU A 842 -34.99 -42.65 -12.91
N ARG A 843 -35.88 -42.29 -11.99
CA ARG A 843 -36.50 -40.93 -11.96
C ARG A 843 -35.47 -39.86 -11.53
N PHE A 844 -34.54 -40.21 -10.65
CA PHE A 844 -33.46 -39.30 -10.28
C PHE A 844 -32.47 -39.12 -11.42
N VAL A 845 -31.99 -40.19 -11.99
CA VAL A 845 -30.98 -40.18 -13.06
C VAL A 845 -31.50 -39.51 -14.34
N SER A 846 -32.80 -39.63 -14.65
CA SER A 846 -33.40 -39.06 -15.86
C SER A 846 -33.83 -37.59 -15.71
N ASN A 847 -34.02 -37.08 -14.49
CA ASN A 847 -34.57 -35.74 -14.24
C ASN A 847 -33.57 -34.78 -13.57
N ALA A 848 -32.51 -35.28 -12.98
CA ALA A 848 -31.49 -34.41 -12.39
C ALA A 848 -30.51 -33.89 -13.45
N PRO A 849 -29.94 -32.70 -13.30
CA PRO A 849 -28.86 -32.21 -14.15
C PRO A 849 -27.69 -33.18 -14.19
N ASP A 850 -27.05 -33.32 -15.36
CA ASP A 850 -25.91 -34.24 -15.56
C ASP A 850 -24.80 -34.01 -14.54
N GLU A 851 -24.49 -32.77 -14.20
CA GLU A 851 -23.50 -32.41 -13.18
C GLU A 851 -23.81 -32.98 -11.80
N VAL A 852 -25.09 -33.08 -11.44
CA VAL A 852 -25.53 -33.62 -10.14
C VAL A 852 -25.41 -35.15 -10.14
N VAL A 853 -25.71 -35.79 -11.26
CA VAL A 853 -25.57 -37.23 -11.43
C VAL A 853 -24.08 -37.63 -11.39
N GLU A 854 -23.22 -36.89 -12.09
CA GLU A 854 -21.77 -37.10 -12.08
C GLU A 854 -21.14 -36.84 -10.68
N ALA A 855 -21.63 -35.86 -9.96
CA ALA A 855 -21.18 -35.62 -8.57
C ALA A 855 -21.56 -36.77 -7.64
N GLU A 856 -22.74 -37.38 -7.79
CA GLU A 856 -23.12 -38.54 -6.99
C GLU A 856 -22.32 -39.83 -7.42
N ARG A 857 -21.97 -39.99 -8.70
CA ARG A 857 -21.06 -41.07 -9.16
C ARG A 857 -19.65 -40.90 -8.59
N ALA A 858 -19.12 -39.66 -8.56
CA ALA A 858 -17.85 -39.36 -7.94
C ALA A 858 -17.84 -39.71 -6.44
N LYS A 859 -18.95 -39.39 -5.71
CA LYS A 859 -19.12 -39.79 -4.30
C LYS A 859 -19.20 -41.31 -4.13
N GLU A 860 -19.88 -42.02 -5.02
CA GLU A 860 -19.95 -43.50 -4.99
C GLU A 860 -18.54 -44.08 -5.07
N LYS A 861 -17.76 -43.60 -6.04
CA LYS A 861 -16.37 -44.07 -6.22
C LYS A 861 -15.51 -43.82 -4.98
N ASP A 862 -15.55 -42.62 -4.46
CA ASP A 862 -14.80 -42.20 -3.25
C ASP A 862 -15.20 -43.05 -2.02
N TYR A 863 -16.52 -43.30 -1.84
CA TYR A 863 -17.00 -44.08 -0.71
C TYR A 863 -16.68 -45.58 -0.84
N LEU A 864 -16.67 -46.12 -2.08
CA LEU A 864 -16.23 -47.46 -2.32
C LEU A 864 -14.73 -47.67 -2.07
N GLU A 865 -13.90 -46.73 -2.50
CA GLU A 865 -12.46 -46.74 -2.21
C GLU A 865 -12.20 -46.68 -0.71
N LYS A 866 -12.90 -45.83 0.03
CA LYS A 866 -12.80 -45.74 1.51
C LYS A 866 -13.28 -47.01 2.19
N GLN A 867 -14.38 -47.59 1.72
CA GLN A 867 -14.90 -48.86 2.26
C GLN A 867 -13.90 -50.00 2.07
N GLU A 868 -13.28 -50.10 0.89
CA GLU A 868 -12.31 -51.14 0.61
C GLU A 868 -11.01 -50.98 1.40
N ALA A 869 -10.50 -49.75 1.52
CA ALA A 869 -9.35 -49.45 2.33
C ALA A 869 -9.56 -49.83 3.82
N VAL A 870 -10.76 -49.56 4.37
CA VAL A 870 -11.08 -49.96 5.75
C VAL A 870 -11.19 -51.45 5.89
N LYS A 871 -11.77 -52.17 4.91
CA LYS A 871 -11.82 -53.67 4.92
C LYS A 871 -10.43 -54.29 4.87
N GLU A 872 -9.57 -53.80 3.98
CA GLU A 872 -8.19 -54.27 3.90
C GLU A 872 -7.46 -54.05 5.22
N ARG A 873 -7.66 -52.90 5.86
CA ARG A 873 -7.03 -52.59 7.15
C ARG A 873 -7.53 -53.50 8.28
N ILE A 874 -8.85 -53.81 8.34
CA ILE A 874 -9.40 -54.79 9.28
C ILE A 874 -8.80 -56.16 9.05
N ALA A 875 -8.69 -56.61 7.77
CA ALA A 875 -8.10 -57.89 7.41
C ALA A 875 -6.64 -58.00 7.86
N GLN A 876 -5.84 -56.96 7.64
CA GLN A 876 -4.47 -56.87 8.11
C GLN A 876 -4.38 -56.97 9.63
N LEU A 877 -5.21 -56.21 10.37
CA LEU A 877 -5.20 -56.26 11.84
C LEU A 877 -5.67 -57.59 12.42
N ARG A 878 -6.53 -58.32 11.75
CA ARG A 878 -6.96 -59.66 12.16
C ARG A 878 -5.91 -60.75 11.87
N SER A 879 -4.95 -60.44 11.00
CA SER A 879 -3.83 -61.36 10.71
C SER A 879 -2.69 -61.26 11.73
N ILE A 880 -2.75 -60.26 12.63
CA ILE A 880 -1.86 -60.14 13.78
C ILE A 880 -2.40 -60.92 14.96
#